data_6b54c76b8767906a3483587ea352bddb
#
_entry.id   6b54c76b8767906a3483587ea352bddb
#
_cell.length_a   1.000
_cell.length_b   1.000
_cell.length_c   1.000
_cell.angle_alpha   90.00
_cell.angle_beta   90.00
_cell.angle_gamma   90.00
#
_symmetry.space_group_name_H-M   'P 1'
#
loop_
_entity.id
_entity.type
_entity.pdbx_description
1 polymer ?
#
loop_
_entity_poly.entity_id
_entity_poly.type
_entity_poly.pdbx_seq_one_letter_code
_entity_poly.pdbx_strand_id
1 'polypeptide(L)'
;MTYKRVGSKRLAFCLSYFMLTAVSADVVTEDDLLADMHLVSSVTHMNQTLDKTPAAVTIIDRRTIQASAAVDVLDLFRLVPGFRAYYVNANFPGVTYHALGDDNPRRLEVKIDGRSVYESIFSSVEWTTLGIELDDIDYIEVVRGGNAPADGSNAFLASINIVTRSPLQEAGWKIHSQIGNDNIRNNAISYSGQLGAVQHRTVLRHSSNDGFEDFAGNYAGQFTQIALDDGADTTTFGFRGLWTPSAKDSIELQFGFNDSEVGIGDINYILRQIDYQYQHLNWSRINSDGSTFEFTSYHNKFDLSDQKDALTFYQALNFFPEGPLKESLAQLPDKLIIEPSHKAISERWDSEFRATFDHRHNVRAAYGAALRRDKVKSNMLFDMSDSSAENSSRVFAHFEWQMSDKLIANTGFLSESKDGGLPVGSYRMAVNYQLANNHTLRLGFNHGYRAPTLLESNQSTFVRYDENLILDGVVVSDSDIHAEKLISSELGYTGSLFNDQLHLDMRLFSEKMSDVIAERREQYPDFDGQLNIRDNTDSVTARGLEWQAQYRPSSQFLIHANYSFVDLTHSAFYRSTPVEQIRDLSGVNPKHLGSLLVNYVTNRELSLSAMLSHQSKIRHFSGNDDEGFTRLDVKAAKSWQLAGKDAEVALTIQNLGSDYRENYFYNQFSTRYVLSLKIGLL
;
A
#
# COMPACT_ATOMS: atom_id res chain seq x y z
N MET A 1 17.32 24.26 42.15
CA MET A 1 18.12 23.05 41.98
C MET A 1 18.57 23.00 40.53
N THR A 2 19.87 22.98 40.33
CA THR A 2 20.60 23.30 39.10
C THR A 2 20.52 22.15 38.09
N TYR A 3 19.93 22.40 36.94
CA TYR A 3 20.01 21.45 35.81
C TYR A 3 21.36 21.60 35.08
N LYS A 4 22.18 20.56 35.11
CA LYS A 4 23.40 20.43 34.31
C LYS A 4 23.03 20.17 32.85
N ARG A 5 23.38 21.11 31.97
CA ARG A 5 23.48 20.88 30.52
C ARG A 5 24.55 19.82 30.25
N VAL A 6 24.13 18.70 29.64
CA VAL A 6 25.06 17.74 29.03
C VAL A 6 25.28 18.17 27.58
N GLY A 7 26.53 18.42 27.26
CA GLY A 7 26.95 18.96 25.98
C GLY A 7 26.81 17.96 24.82
N SER A 8 26.36 18.48 23.68
CA SER A 8 26.36 17.83 22.37
C SER A 8 27.80 17.43 21.95
N LYS A 9 28.10 16.15 21.98
CA LYS A 9 29.31 15.62 21.32
C LYS A 9 29.04 15.55 19.81
N ARG A 10 29.70 16.43 19.07
CA ARG A 10 29.83 16.34 17.60
C ARG A 10 30.49 15.02 17.26
N LEU A 11 29.77 14.11 16.61
CA LEU A 11 30.36 12.94 15.96
C LEU A 11 31.08 13.44 14.71
N ALA A 12 32.40 13.54 14.78
CA ALA A 12 33.24 13.76 13.62
C ALA A 12 33.29 12.47 12.80
N PHE A 13 32.73 12.53 11.60
CA PHE A 13 32.80 11.46 10.60
C PHE A 13 34.25 11.40 10.06
N CYS A 14 35.04 10.45 10.56
CA CYS A 14 36.30 10.09 9.92
C CYS A 14 35.98 9.27 8.67
N LEU A 15 35.98 9.92 7.49
CA LEU A 15 36.09 9.24 6.20
C LEU A 15 37.54 8.74 6.05
N SER A 16 37.77 7.52 6.48
CA SER A 16 39.03 6.83 6.21
C SER A 16 39.01 6.28 4.79
N TYR A 17 40.02 6.66 4.02
CA TYR A 17 40.41 6.14 2.73
C TYR A 17 40.21 4.62 2.61
N PHE A 18 39.19 4.17 1.88
CA PHE A 18 39.14 2.81 1.38
C PHE A 18 39.93 2.72 0.09
N MET A 19 41.10 2.09 0.15
CA MET A 19 41.85 1.69 -1.04
C MET A 19 40.98 0.76 -1.89
N LEU A 20 40.66 1.19 -3.09
CA LEU A 20 40.14 0.32 -4.14
C LEU A 20 41.22 -0.70 -4.52
N THR A 21 41.17 -1.89 -3.96
CA THR A 21 41.80 -3.04 -4.58
C THR A 21 40.95 -3.44 -5.78
N ALA A 22 41.53 -3.50 -6.96
CA ALA A 22 40.86 -3.97 -8.17
C ALA A 22 40.30 -5.39 -7.91
N VAL A 23 38.98 -5.47 -7.76
CA VAL A 23 38.25 -6.74 -7.76
C VAL A 23 38.16 -7.13 -9.24
N SER A 24 38.66 -8.33 -9.57
CA SER A 24 38.42 -8.92 -10.89
C SER A 24 36.91 -8.98 -11.15
N ALA A 25 36.46 -8.28 -12.18
CA ALA A 25 35.07 -8.31 -12.57
C ALA A 25 34.71 -9.74 -13.00
N ASP A 26 33.84 -10.40 -12.25
CA ASP A 26 33.15 -11.58 -12.75
C ASP A 26 32.35 -11.14 -13.98
N VAL A 27 32.47 -11.92 -15.06
CA VAL A 27 31.72 -11.66 -16.31
C VAL A 27 30.25 -11.84 -15.99
N VAL A 28 29.50 -10.74 -15.96
CA VAL A 28 28.03 -10.76 -15.91
C VAL A 28 27.56 -11.53 -17.15
N THR A 29 26.83 -12.62 -16.97
CA THR A 29 26.35 -13.43 -18.08
C THR A 29 25.18 -12.73 -18.78
N GLU A 30 24.92 -13.05 -20.05
CA GLU A 30 23.78 -12.53 -20.81
C GLU A 30 22.44 -12.88 -20.13
N ASP A 31 22.36 -14.02 -19.45
CA ASP A 31 21.21 -14.44 -18.65
C ASP A 31 21.02 -13.56 -17.40
N ASP A 32 22.09 -13.08 -16.75
CA ASP A 32 22.01 -12.14 -15.64
C ASP A 32 21.51 -10.76 -16.10
N LEU A 33 21.90 -10.32 -17.29
CA LEU A 33 21.45 -9.06 -17.89
C LEU A 33 19.99 -9.14 -18.36
N LEU A 34 19.54 -10.27 -18.87
CA LEU A 34 18.15 -10.50 -19.29
C LEU A 34 17.22 -10.63 -18.06
N ALA A 35 17.68 -11.25 -16.99
CA ALA A 35 16.95 -11.34 -15.72
C ALA A 35 16.78 -9.96 -15.03
N ASP A 36 17.71 -9.01 -15.26
CA ASP A 36 17.65 -7.66 -14.71
C ASP A 36 16.79 -6.69 -15.57
N MET A 37 16.37 -7.06 -16.80
CA MET A 37 15.51 -6.23 -17.65
C MET A 37 14.02 -6.46 -17.34
N HIS A 38 13.56 -5.98 -16.19
CA HIS A 38 12.14 -5.99 -15.89
C HIS A 38 11.36 -5.09 -16.87
N LEU A 39 10.40 -5.69 -17.57
CA LEU A 39 9.45 -4.97 -18.40
C LEU A 39 8.30 -4.47 -17.54
N VAL A 40 8.01 -3.21 -17.63
CA VAL A 40 6.91 -2.54 -16.91
C VAL A 40 5.65 -2.59 -17.76
N SER A 41 4.55 -3.08 -17.23
CA SER A 41 3.25 -3.09 -17.89
C SER A 41 2.18 -2.26 -17.16
N SER A 42 2.38 -1.94 -15.89
CA SER A 42 1.40 -1.28 -15.02
C SER A 42 1.07 0.17 -15.39
N VAL A 43 1.84 0.80 -16.30
CA VAL A 43 1.60 2.19 -16.71
C VAL A 43 0.74 2.33 -17.96
N THR A 44 0.91 1.42 -18.93
CA THR A 44 0.28 1.52 -20.25
C THR A 44 -0.40 0.25 -20.71
N HIS A 45 -0.38 -0.81 -19.89
CA HIS A 45 -0.78 -2.16 -20.26
C HIS A 45 0.01 -2.77 -21.45
N MET A 46 1.16 -2.16 -21.78
CA MET A 46 2.12 -2.64 -22.78
C MET A 46 3.45 -2.87 -22.09
N ASN A 47 4.10 -3.98 -22.39
CA ASN A 47 5.45 -4.23 -21.88
C ASN A 47 6.42 -3.17 -22.41
N GLN A 48 6.99 -2.37 -21.52
CA GLN A 48 7.92 -1.27 -21.82
C GLN A 48 9.16 -1.38 -20.94
N THR A 49 10.31 -1.01 -21.45
CA THR A 49 11.50 -0.77 -20.66
C THR A 49 11.37 0.54 -19.87
N LEU A 50 12.06 0.70 -18.73
CA LEU A 50 11.94 1.86 -17.87
C LEU A 50 12.22 3.20 -18.59
N ASP A 51 13.14 3.22 -19.55
CA ASP A 51 13.49 4.39 -20.36
C ASP A 51 12.38 4.84 -21.31
N LYS A 52 11.43 3.93 -21.68
CA LYS A 52 10.27 4.22 -22.54
C LYS A 52 8.99 4.48 -21.78
N THR A 53 8.97 4.16 -20.48
CA THR A 53 7.78 4.26 -19.65
C THR A 53 7.39 5.73 -19.44
N PRO A 54 6.08 6.10 -19.59
CA PRO A 54 5.60 7.47 -19.47
C PRO A 54 5.40 7.97 -18.03
N ALA A 55 5.91 7.27 -17.03
CA ALA A 55 5.84 7.64 -15.62
C ALA A 55 7.09 7.19 -14.87
N ALA A 56 7.32 7.74 -13.69
CA ALA A 56 8.35 7.26 -12.79
C ALA A 56 7.92 5.91 -12.19
N VAL A 57 8.77 4.89 -12.29
CA VAL A 57 8.49 3.55 -11.77
C VAL A 57 9.65 3.08 -10.90
N THR A 58 9.32 2.49 -9.77
CA THR A 58 10.26 1.74 -8.92
C THR A 58 9.96 0.25 -9.06
N ILE A 59 10.99 -0.54 -9.33
CA ILE A 59 10.91 -1.99 -9.30
C ILE A 59 11.69 -2.48 -8.10
N ILE A 60 11.01 -3.21 -7.21
CA ILE A 60 11.64 -3.92 -6.09
C ILE A 60 11.73 -5.39 -6.53
N ASP A 61 12.86 -5.74 -7.09
CA ASP A 61 13.10 -7.07 -7.62
C ASP A 61 13.40 -8.11 -6.51
N ARG A 62 13.37 -9.38 -6.86
CA ARG A 62 13.61 -10.49 -5.93
C ARG A 62 14.93 -10.35 -5.16
N ARG A 63 16.00 -9.92 -5.84
CA ARG A 63 17.31 -9.70 -5.21
C ARG A 63 17.25 -8.59 -4.16
N THR A 64 16.58 -7.49 -4.45
CA THR A 64 16.39 -6.39 -3.51
C THR A 64 15.53 -6.82 -2.30
N ILE A 65 14.45 -7.62 -2.54
CA ILE A 65 13.64 -8.20 -1.46
C ILE A 65 14.48 -9.08 -0.55
N GLN A 66 15.28 -9.98 -1.10
CA GLN A 66 16.15 -10.88 -0.33
C GLN A 66 17.27 -10.14 0.42
N ALA A 67 17.81 -9.09 -0.21
CA ALA A 67 18.83 -8.23 0.37
C ALA A 67 18.29 -7.33 1.48
N SER A 68 17.01 -6.99 1.47
CA SER A 68 16.41 -6.12 2.48
C SER A 68 16.38 -6.79 3.86
N ALA A 69 16.36 -5.95 4.90
CA ALA A 69 16.06 -6.37 6.27
C ALA A 69 14.57 -6.29 6.59
N ALA A 70 13.71 -6.34 5.56
CA ALA A 70 12.27 -6.39 5.70
C ALA A 70 11.84 -7.69 6.38
N VAL A 71 10.85 -7.59 7.27
CA VAL A 71 10.19 -8.72 7.93
C VAL A 71 8.81 -8.95 7.33
N ASP A 72 8.17 -7.88 6.86
CA ASP A 72 6.87 -7.89 6.18
C ASP A 72 6.91 -7.10 4.86
N VAL A 73 5.82 -7.18 4.10
CA VAL A 73 5.70 -6.51 2.79
C VAL A 73 5.72 -4.98 2.92
N LEU A 74 5.24 -4.46 4.05
CA LEU A 74 5.18 -3.03 4.31
C LEU A 74 6.57 -2.38 4.33
N ASP A 75 7.55 -3.05 4.94
CA ASP A 75 8.94 -2.56 5.03
C ASP A 75 9.56 -2.30 3.65
N LEU A 76 9.13 -3.04 2.61
CA LEU A 76 9.64 -2.86 1.25
C LEU A 76 9.28 -1.49 0.66
N PHE A 77 8.15 -0.89 1.06
CA PHE A 77 7.77 0.42 0.55
C PHE A 77 8.64 1.56 1.10
N ARG A 78 9.41 1.32 2.15
CA ARG A 78 10.46 2.24 2.61
C ARG A 78 11.60 2.40 1.58
N LEU A 79 11.73 1.45 0.64
CA LEU A 79 12.68 1.52 -0.48
C LEU A 79 12.18 2.35 -1.66
N VAL A 80 10.94 2.86 -1.62
CA VAL A 80 10.31 3.62 -2.72
C VAL A 80 10.30 5.11 -2.38
N PRO A 81 10.82 5.99 -3.26
CA PRO A 81 10.79 7.43 -3.01
C PRO A 81 9.37 7.94 -2.80
N GLY A 82 9.16 8.79 -1.79
CA GLY A 82 7.88 9.43 -1.50
C GLY A 82 6.82 8.55 -0.83
N PHE A 83 7.06 7.24 -0.70
CA PHE A 83 6.15 6.33 -0.01
C PHE A 83 6.40 6.36 1.50
N ARG A 84 5.35 6.59 2.26
CA ARG A 84 5.33 6.46 3.71
C ARG A 84 4.62 5.16 4.07
N ALA A 85 5.35 4.24 4.68
CA ALA A 85 4.82 3.05 5.33
C ALA A 85 4.84 3.28 6.85
N TYR A 86 3.73 3.05 7.52
CA TYR A 86 3.56 3.35 8.95
C TYR A 86 2.61 2.37 9.62
N TYR A 87 2.65 2.32 10.94
CA TYR A 87 1.77 1.52 11.76
C TYR A 87 0.79 2.42 12.51
N VAL A 88 -0.52 2.18 12.33
CA VAL A 88 -1.58 2.76 13.17
C VAL A 88 -1.58 2.06 14.52
N ASN A 89 -1.46 0.74 14.50
CA ASN A 89 -1.05 -0.14 15.60
C ASN A 89 -0.23 -1.31 15.00
N ALA A 90 0.21 -2.29 15.79
CA ALA A 90 1.12 -3.34 15.34
C ALA A 90 0.62 -4.13 14.12
N ASN A 91 -0.68 -4.37 14.03
CA ASN A 91 -1.30 -5.18 12.99
C ASN A 91 -2.31 -4.41 12.12
N PHE A 92 -2.28 -3.09 12.18
CA PHE A 92 -3.03 -2.20 11.29
C PHE A 92 -2.09 -1.19 10.61
N PRO A 93 -1.31 -1.64 9.63
CA PRO A 93 -0.36 -0.78 8.91
C PRO A 93 -1.02 -0.01 7.76
N GLY A 94 -0.45 1.13 7.41
CA GLY A 94 -0.85 1.96 6.29
C GLY A 94 0.29 2.25 5.32
N VAL A 95 -0.05 2.43 4.05
CA VAL A 95 0.88 2.91 3.01
C VAL A 95 0.24 4.09 2.29
N THR A 96 0.97 5.18 2.17
CA THR A 96 0.52 6.36 1.43
C THR A 96 1.64 6.95 0.59
N TYR A 97 1.27 7.76 -0.40
CA TYR A 97 2.19 8.50 -1.26
C TYR A 97 1.80 9.99 -1.28
N HIS A 98 2.76 10.88 -1.04
CA HIS A 98 2.63 12.34 -1.04
C HIS A 98 1.51 12.90 -0.15
N ALA A 99 1.20 12.31 0.99
CA ALA A 99 0.20 12.77 1.93
C ALA A 99 -1.20 12.14 1.82
N LEU A 100 -2.10 12.69 2.64
CA LEU A 100 -3.50 12.27 2.75
C LEU A 100 -3.64 10.80 3.17
N GLY A 101 -2.65 10.29 3.92
CA GLY A 101 -2.74 9.03 4.64
C GLY A 101 -3.35 9.29 6.02
N ASP A 102 -4.62 8.96 6.19
CA ASP A 102 -5.24 8.73 7.48
C ASP A 102 -5.05 7.26 7.89
N ASP A 103 -5.81 6.77 8.84
CA ASP A 103 -5.73 5.37 9.27
C ASP A 103 -6.14 4.40 8.14
N ASN A 104 -6.91 4.88 7.14
CA ASN A 104 -7.35 4.12 5.97
C ASN A 104 -6.97 4.84 4.67
N PRO A 105 -5.71 4.74 4.20
CA PRO A 105 -5.27 5.38 2.96
C PRO A 105 -6.05 4.86 1.75
N ARG A 106 -6.70 5.76 1.00
CA ARG A 106 -7.67 5.39 -0.03
C ARG A 106 -7.39 5.96 -1.44
N ARG A 107 -6.16 6.42 -1.68
CA ARG A 107 -5.77 7.04 -2.96
C ARG A 107 -4.67 6.28 -3.68
N LEU A 108 -4.46 5.02 -3.30
CA LEU A 108 -3.54 4.08 -3.93
C LEU A 108 -4.32 2.88 -4.45
N GLU A 109 -4.04 2.45 -5.68
CA GLU A 109 -4.45 1.12 -6.14
C GLU A 109 -3.38 0.11 -5.79
N VAL A 110 -3.76 -1.02 -5.19
CA VAL A 110 -2.87 -2.14 -4.90
C VAL A 110 -3.41 -3.40 -5.54
N LYS A 111 -2.57 -4.05 -6.33
CA LYS A 111 -2.90 -5.30 -7.02
C LYS A 111 -1.93 -6.40 -6.63
N ILE A 112 -2.44 -7.63 -6.55
CA ILE A 112 -1.64 -8.85 -6.48
C ILE A 112 -1.97 -9.69 -7.73
N ASP A 113 -0.96 -9.91 -8.58
CA ASP A 113 -1.11 -10.63 -9.87
C ASP A 113 -2.22 -10.04 -10.76
N GLY A 114 -2.43 -8.72 -10.72
CA GLY A 114 -3.46 -8.00 -11.47
C GLY A 114 -4.83 -7.93 -10.79
N ARG A 115 -5.09 -8.66 -9.72
CA ARG A 115 -6.31 -8.58 -8.90
C ARG A 115 -6.18 -7.45 -7.88
N SER A 116 -7.11 -6.48 -7.88
CA SER A 116 -7.19 -5.45 -6.85
C SER A 116 -7.48 -6.06 -5.48
N VAL A 117 -6.71 -5.67 -4.47
CA VAL A 117 -6.91 -6.08 -3.07
C VAL A 117 -7.55 -4.99 -2.22
N TYR A 118 -7.99 -3.93 -2.89
CA TYR A 118 -8.72 -2.83 -2.28
C TYR A 118 -10.09 -3.30 -1.79
N GLU A 119 -10.41 -3.07 -0.54
CA GLU A 119 -11.69 -3.45 0.04
C GLU A 119 -12.64 -2.23 0.13
N SER A 120 -13.96 -2.46 0.10
CA SER A 120 -14.94 -1.37 -0.05
C SER A 120 -15.56 -0.92 1.27
N ILE A 121 -15.27 -1.56 2.41
CA ILE A 121 -15.80 -1.18 3.74
C ILE A 121 -15.15 0.13 4.18
N PHE A 122 -13.81 0.15 4.28
CA PHE A 122 -13.05 1.35 4.65
C PHE A 122 -12.43 2.04 3.45
N SER A 123 -12.58 1.46 2.26
CA SER A 123 -12.03 1.98 1.01
C SER A 123 -10.50 2.06 1.03
N SER A 124 -9.86 1.01 1.53
CA SER A 124 -8.42 0.90 1.71
C SER A 124 -7.89 -0.51 1.45
N VAL A 125 -6.67 -0.79 1.82
CA VAL A 125 -6.04 -2.12 1.75
C VAL A 125 -5.79 -2.61 3.17
N GLU A 126 -6.31 -3.79 3.49
CA GLU A 126 -6.05 -4.47 4.76
C GLU A 126 -4.77 -5.31 4.63
N TRP A 127 -3.62 -4.69 4.91
CA TRP A 127 -2.30 -5.26 4.64
C TRP A 127 -2.01 -6.54 5.41
N THR A 128 -2.45 -6.61 6.68
CA THR A 128 -2.19 -7.75 7.57
C THR A 128 -2.86 -9.03 7.07
N THR A 129 -3.98 -8.90 6.37
CA THR A 129 -4.78 -10.05 5.93
C THR A 129 -4.63 -10.38 4.44
N LEU A 130 -3.64 -9.81 3.74
CA LEU A 130 -3.42 -10.11 2.31
C LEU A 130 -3.01 -11.56 2.04
N GLY A 131 -2.48 -12.26 3.04
CA GLY A 131 -2.10 -13.66 2.92
C GLY A 131 -0.85 -13.91 2.07
N ILE A 132 -0.01 -12.90 1.87
CA ILE A 132 1.27 -13.00 1.17
C ILE A 132 2.43 -12.63 2.08
N GLU A 133 3.56 -13.25 1.86
CA GLU A 133 4.83 -12.92 2.51
C GLU A 133 5.92 -12.60 1.49
N LEU A 134 7.05 -12.08 1.97
CA LEU A 134 8.21 -11.73 1.16
C LEU A 134 8.68 -12.87 0.23
N ASP A 135 8.54 -14.12 0.70
CA ASP A 135 8.94 -15.30 -0.08
C ASP A 135 7.99 -15.63 -1.23
N ASP A 136 6.76 -15.16 -1.17
CA ASP A 136 5.78 -15.35 -2.25
C ASP A 136 6.01 -14.37 -3.40
N ILE A 137 6.70 -13.24 -3.15
CA ILE A 137 6.85 -12.15 -4.11
C ILE A 137 8.02 -12.40 -5.05
N ASP A 138 7.79 -12.26 -6.34
CA ASP A 138 8.83 -12.24 -7.37
C ASP A 138 9.39 -10.82 -7.52
N TYR A 139 8.52 -9.85 -7.76
CA TYR A 139 8.86 -8.43 -7.77
C TYR A 139 7.64 -7.55 -7.47
N ILE A 140 7.89 -6.28 -7.18
CA ILE A 140 6.84 -5.26 -7.00
C ILE A 140 7.11 -4.13 -7.98
N GLU A 141 6.10 -3.75 -8.77
CA GLU A 141 6.09 -2.53 -9.57
C GLU A 141 5.35 -1.43 -8.83
N VAL A 142 5.97 -0.28 -8.65
CA VAL A 142 5.35 0.90 -8.03
C VAL A 142 5.40 2.06 -9.01
N VAL A 143 4.24 2.47 -9.50
CA VAL A 143 4.09 3.68 -10.33
C VAL A 143 3.93 4.87 -9.42
N ARG A 144 4.87 5.81 -9.48
CA ARG A 144 4.89 7.04 -8.68
C ARG A 144 4.21 8.19 -9.44
N GLY A 145 3.27 8.85 -8.77
CA GLY A 145 2.35 9.81 -9.40
C GLY A 145 1.08 9.13 -9.92
N GLY A 146 0.06 9.94 -10.20
CA GLY A 146 -1.26 9.44 -10.57
C GLY A 146 -1.24 8.47 -11.75
N ASN A 147 -1.84 7.28 -11.59
CA ASN A 147 -1.94 6.23 -12.60
C ASN A 147 -3.40 5.92 -12.98
N ALA A 148 -4.34 6.80 -12.66
CA ALA A 148 -5.76 6.64 -12.99
C ALA A 148 -6.03 6.35 -14.48
N PRO A 149 -5.29 6.87 -15.47
CA PRO A 149 -5.50 6.51 -16.86
C PRO A 149 -5.28 5.02 -17.20
N ALA A 150 -4.52 4.28 -16.37
CA ALA A 150 -4.31 2.84 -16.54
C ALA A 150 -5.19 2.02 -15.59
N ASP A 151 -5.19 2.32 -14.31
CA ASP A 151 -5.73 1.46 -13.26
C ASP A 151 -7.08 1.94 -12.71
N GLY A 152 -7.61 3.09 -13.17
CA GLY A 152 -8.88 3.65 -12.73
C GLY A 152 -8.76 4.52 -11.47
N SER A 153 -9.91 4.85 -10.88
CA SER A 153 -10.06 5.87 -9.84
C SER A 153 -9.17 5.70 -8.61
N ASN A 154 -8.91 4.46 -8.16
CA ASN A 154 -8.12 4.23 -6.95
C ASN A 154 -6.63 4.56 -7.14
N ALA A 155 -6.12 4.44 -8.39
CA ALA A 155 -4.73 4.79 -8.72
C ALA A 155 -4.54 6.33 -8.84
N PHE A 156 -5.10 7.07 -7.88
CA PHE A 156 -5.15 8.53 -7.93
C PHE A 156 -3.78 9.16 -7.69
N LEU A 157 -3.06 8.73 -6.66
CA LEU A 157 -1.72 9.24 -6.34
C LEU A 157 -0.62 8.30 -6.81
N ALA A 158 -0.83 6.99 -6.75
CA ALA A 158 0.11 5.97 -7.20
C ALA A 158 -0.60 4.63 -7.41
N SER A 159 0.11 3.66 -8.02
CA SER A 159 -0.34 2.26 -8.05
C SER A 159 0.80 1.31 -7.71
N ILE A 160 0.45 0.20 -7.07
CA ILE A 160 1.33 -0.88 -6.64
C ILE A 160 0.84 -2.17 -7.29
N ASN A 161 1.71 -2.88 -7.99
CA ASN A 161 1.44 -4.22 -8.52
C ASN A 161 2.44 -5.20 -7.93
N ILE A 162 1.98 -6.08 -7.06
CA ILE A 162 2.76 -7.16 -6.45
C ILE A 162 2.60 -8.38 -7.33
N VAL A 163 3.71 -8.87 -7.88
CA VAL A 163 3.74 -10.06 -8.72
C VAL A 163 4.29 -11.21 -7.90
N THR A 164 3.49 -12.27 -7.75
CA THR A 164 3.89 -13.44 -6.98
C THR A 164 4.62 -14.46 -7.86
N ARG A 165 5.40 -15.33 -7.22
CA ARG A 165 6.23 -16.32 -7.91
C ARG A 165 5.39 -17.32 -8.69
N SER A 166 5.81 -17.56 -9.93
CA SER A 166 5.17 -18.56 -10.78
C SER A 166 5.38 -19.97 -10.25
N PRO A 167 4.39 -20.88 -10.42
CA PRO A 167 4.57 -22.31 -10.16
C PRO A 167 5.75 -22.96 -10.90
N LEU A 168 6.22 -22.32 -11.98
CA LEU A 168 7.35 -22.77 -12.80
C LEU A 168 8.72 -22.56 -12.16
N GLN A 169 8.83 -21.59 -11.25
CA GLN A 169 10.11 -21.15 -10.72
C GLN A 169 10.68 -22.05 -9.63
N GLU A 170 9.83 -22.86 -8.98
CA GLU A 170 10.24 -23.76 -7.89
C GLU A 170 9.48 -25.10 -8.01
N ALA A 171 10.16 -26.19 -7.69
CA ALA A 171 9.55 -27.51 -7.62
C ALA A 171 9.85 -28.18 -6.28
N GLY A 172 8.84 -28.90 -5.74
CA GLY A 172 8.95 -29.63 -4.47
C GLY A 172 8.36 -28.88 -3.31
N TRP A 173 8.61 -29.40 -2.12
CA TRP A 173 8.16 -28.84 -0.84
C TRP A 173 9.12 -27.76 -0.35
N LYS A 174 8.59 -26.74 0.29
CA LYS A 174 9.34 -25.73 1.01
C LYS A 174 8.71 -25.48 2.36
N ILE A 175 9.53 -25.43 3.40
CA ILE A 175 9.16 -25.04 4.74
C ILE A 175 9.83 -23.70 5.05
N HIS A 176 9.07 -22.77 5.60
CA HIS A 176 9.54 -21.52 6.13
C HIS A 176 9.05 -21.36 7.56
N SER A 177 9.94 -21.07 8.50
CA SER A 177 9.61 -20.83 9.91
C SER A 177 10.33 -19.59 10.40
N GLN A 178 9.63 -18.74 11.13
CA GLN A 178 10.18 -17.55 11.78
C GLN A 178 9.72 -17.51 13.23
N ILE A 179 10.64 -17.10 14.10
CA ILE A 179 10.39 -16.82 15.52
C ILE A 179 11.05 -15.49 15.89
N GLY A 180 10.42 -14.72 16.77
CA GLY A 180 10.97 -13.43 17.22
C GLY A 180 10.51 -13.05 18.62
N ASN A 181 10.95 -11.86 19.08
CA ASN A 181 10.32 -11.23 20.25
C ASN A 181 8.86 -10.86 19.92
N ASP A 182 8.13 -10.35 20.91
CA ASP A 182 6.68 -10.07 20.81
C ASP A 182 5.90 -11.30 20.33
N ASN A 183 6.39 -12.48 20.71
CA ASN A 183 5.86 -13.81 20.37
C ASN A 183 5.63 -14.03 18.85
N ILE A 184 6.41 -13.32 18.00
CA ILE A 184 6.34 -13.48 16.55
C ILE A 184 6.60 -14.94 16.19
N ARG A 185 5.66 -15.55 15.47
CA ARG A 185 5.73 -16.92 14.95
C ARG A 185 5.06 -16.95 13.58
N ASN A 186 5.84 -17.18 12.54
CA ASN A 186 5.33 -17.36 11.19
C ASN A 186 5.80 -18.71 10.67
N ASN A 187 4.88 -19.57 10.29
CA ASN A 187 5.17 -20.91 9.76
C ASN A 187 4.41 -21.11 8.47
N ALA A 188 5.12 -21.49 7.41
CA ALA A 188 4.53 -21.80 6.13
C ALA A 188 5.05 -23.13 5.58
N ILE A 189 4.18 -23.86 4.93
CA ILE A 189 4.53 -24.98 4.07
C ILE A 189 3.97 -24.74 2.70
N SER A 190 4.78 -24.91 1.68
CA SER A 190 4.34 -24.79 0.29
C SER A 190 4.79 -25.98 -0.54
N TYR A 191 4.02 -26.28 -1.57
CA TYR A 191 4.35 -27.29 -2.57
C TYR A 191 4.12 -26.72 -3.95
N SER A 192 5.12 -26.83 -4.82
CA SER A 192 5.02 -26.55 -6.25
C SER A 192 5.29 -27.82 -7.04
N GLY A 193 4.41 -28.11 -8.00
CA GLY A 193 4.51 -29.33 -8.78
C GLY A 193 3.59 -29.33 -9.99
N GLN A 194 3.42 -30.50 -10.59
CA GLN A 194 2.60 -30.68 -11.77
C GLN A 194 1.47 -31.70 -11.48
N LEU A 195 0.24 -31.30 -11.76
CA LEU A 195 -0.95 -32.15 -11.71
C LEU A 195 -1.53 -32.28 -13.13
N GLY A 196 -1.21 -33.38 -13.80
CA GLY A 196 -1.55 -33.55 -15.21
C GLY A 196 -0.87 -32.48 -16.08
N ALA A 197 -1.66 -31.65 -16.76
CA ALA A 197 -1.18 -30.55 -17.60
C ALA A 197 -1.08 -29.20 -16.84
N VAL A 198 -1.47 -29.16 -15.55
CA VAL A 198 -1.48 -27.97 -14.73
C VAL A 198 -0.26 -27.96 -13.83
N GLN A 199 0.52 -26.91 -13.92
CA GLN A 199 1.56 -26.61 -12.92
C GLN A 199 0.92 -25.80 -11.81
N HIS A 200 1.21 -26.14 -10.56
CA HIS A 200 0.55 -25.48 -9.45
C HIS A 200 1.49 -25.21 -8.27
N ARG A 201 1.14 -24.21 -7.49
CA ARG A 201 1.71 -23.90 -6.20
C ARG A 201 0.58 -23.81 -5.17
N THR A 202 0.77 -24.49 -4.04
CA THR A 202 -0.15 -24.47 -2.90
C THR A 202 0.63 -24.01 -1.68
N VAL A 203 0.05 -23.13 -0.88
CA VAL A 203 0.65 -22.59 0.36
C VAL A 203 -0.35 -22.73 1.50
N LEU A 204 0.12 -23.20 2.64
CA LEU A 204 -0.57 -23.12 3.93
C LEU A 204 0.34 -22.39 4.90
N ARG A 205 -0.20 -21.40 5.60
CA ARG A 205 0.54 -20.53 6.52
C ARG A 205 -0.25 -20.29 7.78
N HIS A 206 0.47 -20.19 8.89
CA HIS A 206 -0.04 -19.68 10.15
C HIS A 206 0.95 -18.68 10.73
N SER A 207 0.49 -17.50 11.07
CA SER A 207 1.28 -16.40 11.62
C SER A 207 0.62 -15.83 12.86
N SER A 208 1.41 -15.54 13.90
CA SER A 208 0.93 -14.89 15.12
C SER A 208 1.97 -13.96 15.72
N ASN A 209 1.50 -12.95 16.46
CA ASN A 209 2.31 -12.05 17.28
C ASN A 209 1.46 -11.45 18.39
N ASP A 210 2.12 -10.94 19.45
CA ASP A 210 1.43 -10.28 20.58
C ASP A 210 1.22 -8.76 20.36
N GLY A 211 1.67 -8.22 19.20
CA GLY A 211 1.56 -6.80 18.89
C GLY A 211 2.71 -5.96 19.47
N PHE A 212 2.45 -4.67 19.70
CA PHE A 212 3.39 -3.77 20.36
C PHE A 212 3.29 -3.86 21.88
N GLU A 213 4.35 -3.44 22.57
CA GLU A 213 4.33 -3.34 24.05
C GLU A 213 3.28 -2.32 24.52
N ASP A 214 2.62 -2.65 25.64
CA ASP A 214 1.70 -1.74 26.31
C ASP A 214 2.35 -0.38 26.60
N PHE A 215 1.62 0.68 26.35
CA PHE A 215 2.11 2.01 26.67
C PHE A 215 2.04 2.27 28.19
N ALA A 216 3.16 2.67 28.78
CA ALA A 216 3.22 3.18 30.12
C ALA A 216 4.00 4.50 30.15
N GLY A 217 3.32 5.62 30.44
CA GLY A 217 3.96 6.93 30.39
C GLY A 217 3.09 8.09 30.84
N ASN A 218 3.61 9.30 30.78
CA ASN A 218 2.85 10.51 31.07
C ASN A 218 2.10 10.99 29.83
N TYR A 219 0.77 11.03 29.93
CA TYR A 219 -0.09 11.62 28.93
C TYR A 219 -0.91 12.76 29.58
N ALA A 220 -0.92 13.93 28.97
CA ALA A 220 -1.60 15.14 29.48
C ALA A 220 -1.30 15.48 30.96
N GLY A 221 -0.06 15.17 31.42
CA GLY A 221 0.38 15.42 32.79
C GLY A 221 0.00 14.37 33.82
N GLN A 222 -0.61 13.25 33.39
CA GLN A 222 -0.94 12.10 34.23
C GLN A 222 -0.20 10.86 33.77
N PHE A 223 0.27 10.01 34.67
CA PHE A 223 0.80 8.70 34.35
C PHE A 223 -0.37 7.82 33.90
N THR A 224 -0.25 7.32 32.66
CA THR A 224 -1.28 6.52 32.01
C THR A 224 -0.66 5.19 31.57
N GLN A 225 -1.37 4.10 31.79
CA GLN A 225 -1.06 2.79 31.23
C GLN A 225 -2.20 2.39 30.29
N ILE A 226 -1.85 2.02 29.04
CA ILE A 226 -2.79 1.62 28.02
C ILE A 226 -2.35 0.24 27.55
N ALA A 227 -3.20 -0.77 27.76
CA ALA A 227 -3.06 -2.08 27.13
C ALA A 227 -3.44 -1.91 25.66
N LEU A 228 -2.56 -2.31 24.75
CA LEU A 228 -2.81 -2.12 23.31
C LEU A 228 -3.63 -3.27 22.74
N ASP A 229 -3.48 -4.49 23.25
CA ASP A 229 -4.18 -5.68 22.75
C ASP A 229 -4.25 -5.71 21.21
N ASP A 230 -3.11 -5.38 20.55
CA ASP A 230 -3.00 -5.24 19.10
C ASP A 230 -2.25 -6.41 18.43
N GLY A 231 -2.23 -7.57 19.08
CA GLY A 231 -1.72 -8.82 18.54
C GLY A 231 -2.55 -9.35 17.37
N ALA A 232 -2.02 -10.32 16.66
CA ALA A 232 -2.74 -10.99 15.57
C ALA A 232 -2.46 -12.49 15.54
N ASP A 233 -3.46 -13.24 15.09
CA ASP A 233 -3.40 -14.65 14.73
C ASP A 233 -4.06 -14.85 13.37
N THR A 234 -3.34 -15.41 12.39
CA THR A 234 -3.78 -15.49 11.01
C THR A 234 -3.44 -16.82 10.39
N THR A 235 -4.44 -17.49 9.82
CA THR A 235 -4.27 -18.70 9.01
C THR A 235 -4.61 -18.43 7.56
N THR A 236 -3.70 -18.75 6.64
CA THR A 236 -3.84 -18.50 5.21
C THR A 236 -3.70 -19.78 4.41
N PHE A 237 -4.57 -19.96 3.43
CA PHE A 237 -4.42 -20.95 2.36
C PHE A 237 -4.43 -20.25 1.01
N GLY A 238 -3.50 -20.62 0.12
CA GLY A 238 -3.42 -20.11 -1.25
C GLY A 238 -3.15 -21.23 -2.25
N PHE A 239 -3.80 -21.15 -3.40
CA PHE A 239 -3.58 -22.00 -4.56
C PHE A 239 -3.42 -21.15 -5.82
N ARG A 240 -2.41 -21.47 -6.62
CA ARG A 240 -2.16 -20.92 -7.97
C ARG A 240 -1.89 -22.05 -8.93
N GLY A 241 -2.69 -22.17 -9.98
CA GLY A 241 -2.56 -23.17 -11.04
C GLY A 241 -2.36 -22.50 -12.40
N LEU A 242 -1.39 -22.97 -13.16
CA LEU A 242 -1.06 -22.50 -14.51
C LEU A 242 -1.24 -23.65 -15.50
N TRP A 243 -2.06 -23.43 -16.51
CA TRP A 243 -2.30 -24.33 -17.62
C TRP A 243 -1.98 -23.64 -18.94
N THR A 244 -1.14 -24.26 -19.75
CA THR A 244 -0.77 -23.78 -21.09
C THR A 244 -1.30 -24.76 -22.14
N PRO A 245 -2.61 -24.65 -22.53
CA PRO A 245 -3.23 -25.60 -23.47
C PRO A 245 -2.64 -25.56 -24.88
N SER A 246 -1.99 -24.46 -25.24
CA SER A 246 -1.27 -24.30 -26.51
C SER A 246 -0.05 -23.39 -26.32
N ALA A 247 0.83 -23.32 -27.32
CA ALA A 247 1.97 -22.39 -27.30
C ALA A 247 1.53 -20.89 -27.29
N LYS A 248 0.25 -20.60 -27.53
CA LYS A 248 -0.30 -19.25 -27.60
C LYS A 248 -1.13 -18.89 -26.39
N ASP A 249 -1.72 -19.86 -25.72
CA ASP A 249 -2.68 -19.64 -24.64
C ASP A 249 -2.10 -20.01 -23.29
N SER A 250 -2.33 -19.17 -22.31
CA SER A 250 -2.06 -19.39 -20.90
C SER A 250 -3.32 -19.12 -20.09
N ILE A 251 -3.67 -20.04 -19.20
CA ILE A 251 -4.79 -19.90 -18.28
C ILE A 251 -4.26 -20.06 -16.87
N GLU A 252 -4.52 -19.06 -16.05
CA GLU A 252 -4.15 -19.06 -14.63
C GLU A 252 -5.40 -19.00 -13.77
N LEU A 253 -5.47 -19.88 -12.78
CA LEU A 253 -6.50 -19.90 -11.76
C LEU A 253 -5.86 -19.75 -10.39
N GLN A 254 -6.33 -18.78 -9.63
CA GLN A 254 -5.92 -18.59 -8.23
C GLN A 254 -7.16 -18.59 -7.34
N PHE A 255 -7.02 -19.13 -6.14
CA PHE A 255 -7.98 -18.94 -5.06
C PHE A 255 -7.29 -19.07 -3.70
N GLY A 256 -7.86 -18.41 -2.73
CA GLY A 256 -7.34 -18.48 -1.37
C GLY A 256 -8.37 -18.01 -0.36
N PHE A 257 -8.06 -18.30 0.88
CA PHE A 257 -8.76 -17.77 2.03
C PHE A 257 -7.78 -17.41 3.14
N ASN A 258 -8.21 -16.49 3.98
CA ASN A 258 -7.49 -16.00 5.12
C ASN A 258 -8.51 -15.86 6.26
N ASP A 259 -8.21 -16.46 7.41
CA ASP A 259 -8.96 -16.35 8.66
C ASP A 259 -8.03 -15.67 9.67
N SER A 260 -8.44 -14.51 10.17
CA SER A 260 -7.61 -13.64 11.01
C SER A 260 -8.38 -13.14 12.21
N GLU A 261 -7.70 -13.15 13.35
CA GLU A 261 -8.10 -12.47 14.58
C GLU A 261 -7.05 -11.39 14.86
N VAL A 262 -7.47 -10.12 14.90
CA VAL A 262 -6.58 -8.97 14.98
C VAL A 262 -7.05 -8.04 16.09
N GLY A 263 -6.18 -7.74 17.03
CA GLY A 263 -6.39 -6.70 18.02
C GLY A 263 -6.27 -5.31 17.36
N ILE A 264 -7.16 -4.39 17.71
CA ILE A 264 -7.22 -3.07 17.07
C ILE A 264 -6.44 -2.01 17.86
N GLY A 265 -6.07 -2.29 19.11
CA GLY A 265 -5.35 -1.32 19.94
C GLY A 265 -6.19 -0.10 20.31
N ASP A 266 -7.52 -0.16 20.19
CA ASP A 266 -8.44 0.92 20.55
C ASP A 266 -9.16 0.55 21.86
N ILE A 267 -9.25 1.51 22.77
CA ILE A 267 -9.95 1.34 24.07
C ILE A 267 -11.42 0.92 23.96
N ASN A 268 -12.04 1.11 22.80
CA ASN A 268 -13.44 0.77 22.54
C ASN A 268 -13.65 -0.51 21.74
N TYR A 269 -12.57 -1.06 21.15
CA TYR A 269 -12.61 -2.25 20.29
C TYR A 269 -11.60 -3.26 20.80
N ILE A 270 -12.08 -4.44 21.16
CA ILE A 270 -11.26 -5.47 21.78
C ILE A 270 -10.64 -6.36 20.71
N LEU A 271 -11.41 -6.75 19.71
CA LEU A 271 -11.01 -7.77 18.73
C LEU A 271 -11.71 -7.58 17.40
N ARG A 272 -10.98 -7.76 16.32
CA ARG A 272 -11.47 -7.80 14.94
C ARG A 272 -11.27 -9.19 14.37
N GLN A 273 -12.33 -9.82 13.91
CA GLN A 273 -12.27 -11.04 13.12
C GLN A 273 -12.43 -10.67 11.64
N ILE A 274 -11.57 -11.22 10.80
CA ILE A 274 -11.55 -10.98 9.36
C ILE A 274 -11.45 -12.31 8.63
N ASP A 275 -12.48 -12.62 7.83
CA ASP A 275 -12.46 -13.69 6.83
C ASP A 275 -12.30 -13.08 5.44
N TYR A 276 -11.19 -13.35 4.78
CA TYR A 276 -10.95 -12.90 3.42
C TYR A 276 -10.87 -14.08 2.45
N GLN A 277 -11.60 -14.01 1.35
CA GLN A 277 -11.63 -15.04 0.32
C GLN A 277 -11.51 -14.41 -1.06
N TYR A 278 -10.82 -15.08 -1.98
CA TYR A 278 -10.75 -14.65 -3.36
C TYR A 278 -10.73 -15.82 -4.34
N GLN A 279 -11.22 -15.55 -5.55
CA GLN A 279 -11.06 -16.37 -6.74
C GLN A 279 -10.62 -15.43 -7.88
N HIS A 280 -9.65 -15.87 -8.68
CA HIS A 280 -9.07 -15.08 -9.75
C HIS A 280 -8.78 -15.98 -10.96
N LEU A 281 -9.27 -15.59 -12.11
CA LEU A 281 -9.01 -16.20 -13.40
C LEU A 281 -8.33 -15.20 -14.31
N ASN A 282 -7.21 -15.61 -14.91
CA ASN A 282 -6.54 -14.85 -15.95
C ASN A 282 -6.35 -15.77 -17.17
N TRP A 283 -6.80 -15.34 -18.33
CA TRP A 283 -6.48 -15.95 -19.62
C TRP A 283 -5.70 -14.96 -20.45
N SER A 284 -4.61 -15.43 -21.02
CA SER A 284 -3.82 -14.64 -21.98
C SER A 284 -3.55 -15.44 -23.25
N ARG A 285 -3.55 -14.72 -24.38
CA ARG A 285 -3.22 -15.27 -25.69
C ARG A 285 -2.25 -14.34 -26.41
N ILE A 286 -1.15 -14.93 -26.88
CA ILE A 286 -0.14 -14.24 -27.70
C ILE A 286 -0.24 -14.79 -29.12
N ASN A 287 -0.55 -13.93 -30.08
CA ASN A 287 -0.63 -14.30 -31.47
C ASN A 287 0.73 -14.19 -32.18
N SER A 288 0.83 -14.82 -33.35
CA SER A 288 2.06 -14.84 -34.17
C SER A 288 2.45 -13.46 -34.75
N ASP A 289 1.54 -12.50 -34.76
CA ASP A 289 1.77 -11.11 -35.17
C ASP A 289 2.18 -10.19 -33.98
N GLY A 290 2.39 -10.76 -32.78
CA GLY A 290 2.73 -10.02 -31.57
C GLY A 290 1.55 -9.45 -30.83
N SER A 291 0.32 -9.50 -31.38
CA SER A 291 -0.86 -9.04 -30.64
C SER A 291 -1.17 -9.93 -29.45
N THR A 292 -1.63 -9.31 -28.34
CA THR A 292 -2.02 -10.04 -27.13
C THR A 292 -3.48 -9.78 -26.81
N PHE A 293 -4.14 -10.80 -26.31
CA PHE A 293 -5.47 -10.70 -25.70
C PHE A 293 -5.42 -11.23 -24.29
N GLU A 294 -6.00 -10.51 -23.37
CA GLU A 294 -6.07 -10.91 -21.97
C GLU A 294 -7.50 -10.72 -21.44
N PHE A 295 -7.94 -11.68 -20.64
CA PHE A 295 -9.18 -11.60 -19.91
C PHE A 295 -8.88 -11.94 -18.46
N THR A 296 -9.18 -11.00 -17.57
CA THR A 296 -9.03 -11.15 -16.13
C THR A 296 -10.39 -11.04 -15.48
N SER A 297 -10.72 -11.96 -14.58
CA SER A 297 -11.93 -11.88 -13.77
C SER A 297 -11.63 -12.34 -12.36
N TYR A 298 -12.11 -11.59 -11.36
CA TYR A 298 -11.94 -11.97 -9.97
C TYR A 298 -13.15 -11.63 -9.11
N HIS A 299 -13.27 -12.37 -8.01
CA HIS A 299 -14.19 -12.12 -6.91
C HIS A 299 -13.39 -12.07 -5.62
N ASN A 300 -13.58 -11.00 -4.85
CA ASN A 300 -13.11 -10.86 -3.48
C ASN A 300 -14.31 -10.80 -2.55
N LYS A 301 -14.21 -11.50 -1.42
CA LYS A 301 -15.15 -11.36 -0.31
C LYS A 301 -14.35 -11.09 0.97
N PHE A 302 -14.73 -10.05 1.67
CA PHE A 302 -14.16 -9.62 2.93
C PHE A 302 -15.28 -9.54 3.95
N ASP A 303 -15.21 -10.35 5.01
CA ASP A 303 -16.18 -10.44 6.09
C ASP A 303 -15.50 -9.98 7.37
N LEU A 304 -16.02 -8.95 7.99
CA LEU A 304 -15.44 -8.29 9.16
C LEU A 304 -16.43 -8.33 10.32
N SER A 305 -15.95 -8.67 11.49
CA SER A 305 -16.70 -8.60 12.74
C SER A 305 -15.84 -7.96 13.84
N ASP A 306 -16.16 -6.71 14.20
CA ASP A 306 -15.55 -6.02 15.33
C ASP A 306 -16.32 -6.30 16.61
N GLN A 307 -15.62 -6.73 17.64
CA GLN A 307 -16.16 -6.83 19.00
C GLN A 307 -15.83 -5.54 19.75
N LYS A 308 -16.81 -4.99 20.46
CA LYS A 308 -16.65 -3.79 21.29
C LYS A 308 -17.57 -3.87 22.52
N ASP A 309 -17.36 -2.94 23.44
CA ASP A 309 -18.25 -2.81 24.58
C ASP A 309 -19.66 -2.40 24.14
N ALA A 310 -20.63 -3.13 24.62
CA ALA A 310 -22.04 -2.76 24.48
C ALA A 310 -22.34 -1.50 25.28
N LEU A 311 -23.17 -0.60 24.73
CA LEU A 311 -23.59 0.60 25.42
C LEU A 311 -25.10 0.61 25.58
N THR A 312 -25.57 0.74 26.83
CA THR A 312 -26.98 0.96 27.10
C THR A 312 -27.32 2.44 27.04
N PHE A 313 -28.60 2.73 26.87
CA PHE A 313 -29.09 4.11 26.84
C PHE A 313 -28.76 4.87 28.13
N TYR A 314 -28.93 4.27 29.32
CA TYR A 314 -28.60 4.94 30.58
C TYR A 314 -27.10 5.16 30.75
N GLN A 315 -26.25 4.29 30.22
CA GLN A 315 -24.82 4.53 30.19
C GLN A 315 -24.49 5.71 29.26
N ALA A 316 -25.14 5.80 28.08
CA ALA A 316 -24.96 6.92 27.16
C ALA A 316 -25.42 8.26 27.77
N LEU A 317 -26.50 8.28 28.55
CA LEU A 317 -26.97 9.49 29.21
C LEU A 317 -25.93 10.12 30.15
N ASN A 318 -24.94 9.34 30.63
CA ASN A 318 -23.86 9.91 31.43
C ASN A 318 -22.96 10.90 30.65
N PHE A 319 -22.94 10.81 29.34
CA PHE A 319 -22.20 11.73 28.47
C PHE A 319 -22.99 13.00 28.13
N PHE A 320 -24.30 13.02 28.40
CA PHE A 320 -25.13 14.21 28.18
C PHE A 320 -24.93 15.26 29.28
N PRO A 321 -24.96 16.57 28.96
CA PRO A 321 -24.93 17.64 29.94
C PRO A 321 -26.12 17.55 30.90
N GLU A 322 -25.90 17.92 32.15
CA GLU A 322 -26.99 18.02 33.10
C GLU A 322 -27.98 19.12 32.69
N GLY A 323 -29.27 18.78 32.67
CA GLY A 323 -30.32 19.72 32.27
C GLY A 323 -31.65 19.05 31.89
N PRO A 324 -32.65 19.86 31.50
CA PRO A 324 -34.01 19.38 31.25
C PRO A 324 -34.10 18.32 30.17
N LEU A 325 -33.19 18.35 29.17
CA LEU A 325 -33.15 17.34 28.09
C LEU A 325 -32.77 15.98 28.70
N LYS A 326 -31.67 15.90 29.46
CA LYS A 326 -31.24 14.67 30.13
C LYS A 326 -32.29 14.12 31.08
N GLU A 327 -32.95 15.01 31.87
CA GLU A 327 -34.04 14.64 32.77
C GLU A 327 -35.23 14.04 31.99
N SER A 328 -35.57 14.63 30.86
CA SER A 328 -36.65 14.12 29.99
C SER A 328 -36.29 12.75 29.35
N LEU A 329 -35.08 12.64 28.85
CA LEU A 329 -34.57 11.38 28.27
C LEU A 329 -34.50 10.25 29.31
N ALA A 330 -34.15 10.56 30.54
CA ALA A 330 -34.07 9.58 31.65
C ALA A 330 -35.42 8.95 32.03
N GLN A 331 -36.55 9.48 31.52
CA GLN A 331 -37.86 8.86 31.68
C GLN A 331 -38.11 7.69 30.71
N LEU A 332 -37.32 7.57 29.64
CA LEU A 332 -37.42 6.48 28.70
C LEU A 332 -36.81 5.18 29.28
N PRO A 333 -37.32 4.02 28.93
CA PRO A 333 -36.74 2.74 29.37
C PRO A 333 -35.28 2.57 28.96
N ASP A 334 -34.48 1.94 29.82
CA ASP A 334 -33.12 1.52 29.43
C ASP A 334 -33.18 0.40 28.39
N LYS A 335 -32.34 0.48 27.40
CA LYS A 335 -32.13 -0.55 26.38
C LYS A 335 -30.75 -0.44 25.75
N LEU A 336 -30.34 -1.49 25.08
CA LEU A 336 -29.11 -1.48 24.30
C LEU A 336 -29.25 -0.51 23.11
N ILE A 337 -28.30 0.41 22.95
CA ILE A 337 -28.23 1.38 21.85
C ILE A 337 -27.01 1.19 20.96
N ILE A 338 -25.96 0.52 21.49
CA ILE A 338 -24.79 0.10 20.72
C ILE A 338 -24.61 -1.40 20.92
N GLU A 339 -24.73 -2.13 19.83
CA GLU A 339 -24.53 -3.57 19.79
C GLU A 339 -23.06 -3.93 20.12
N PRO A 340 -22.81 -5.05 20.83
CA PRO A 340 -21.44 -5.48 21.16
C PRO A 340 -20.68 -6.01 19.93
N SER A 341 -21.32 -6.17 18.79
CA SER A 341 -20.69 -6.66 17.56
C SER A 341 -21.10 -5.82 16.35
N HIS A 342 -20.11 -5.26 15.67
CA HIS A 342 -20.30 -4.63 14.38
C HIS A 342 -19.88 -5.59 13.29
N LYS A 343 -20.75 -5.82 12.32
CA LYS A 343 -20.49 -6.69 11.19
C LYS A 343 -20.54 -5.91 9.88
N ALA A 344 -19.58 -6.19 9.03
CA ALA A 344 -19.56 -5.66 7.68
C ALA A 344 -19.04 -6.72 6.70
N ILE A 345 -19.72 -6.85 5.57
CA ILE A 345 -19.32 -7.76 4.50
C ILE A 345 -19.14 -6.93 3.23
N SER A 346 -17.97 -7.03 2.62
CA SER A 346 -17.67 -6.44 1.33
C SER A 346 -17.49 -7.53 0.28
N GLU A 347 -18.11 -7.35 -0.88
CA GLU A 347 -17.95 -8.22 -2.05
C GLU A 347 -17.59 -7.35 -3.26
N ARG A 348 -16.56 -7.77 -4.00
CA ARG A 348 -16.16 -7.16 -5.28
C ARG A 348 -16.10 -8.20 -6.37
N TRP A 349 -16.80 -7.94 -7.46
CA TRP A 349 -16.66 -8.62 -8.74
C TRP A 349 -16.08 -7.67 -9.76
N ASP A 350 -15.00 -8.07 -10.43
CA ASP A 350 -14.39 -7.27 -11.50
C ASP A 350 -14.06 -8.21 -12.68
N SER A 351 -14.30 -7.75 -13.88
CA SER A 351 -13.95 -8.46 -15.11
C SER A 351 -13.43 -7.46 -16.14
N GLU A 352 -12.23 -7.69 -16.66
CA GLU A 352 -11.56 -6.83 -17.62
C GLU A 352 -11.13 -7.65 -18.85
N PHE A 353 -11.36 -7.10 -20.02
CA PHE A 353 -10.79 -7.57 -21.26
C PHE A 353 -9.84 -6.53 -21.83
N ARG A 354 -8.67 -6.98 -22.26
CA ARG A 354 -7.60 -6.14 -22.80
C ARG A 354 -7.03 -6.73 -24.06
N ALA A 355 -6.67 -5.88 -25.02
CA ALA A 355 -5.99 -6.25 -26.25
C ALA A 355 -4.84 -5.29 -26.53
N THR A 356 -3.69 -5.82 -26.92
CA THR A 356 -2.50 -5.05 -27.31
C THR A 356 -2.13 -5.36 -28.75
N PHE A 357 -1.79 -4.33 -29.52
CA PHE A 357 -1.47 -4.44 -30.92
C PHE A 357 -0.23 -3.61 -31.27
N ASP A 358 0.60 -4.15 -32.14
CA ASP A 358 1.63 -3.41 -32.85
C ASP A 358 1.07 -2.92 -34.18
N HIS A 359 0.80 -1.62 -34.28
CA HIS A 359 0.28 -1.00 -35.49
C HIS A 359 1.42 -0.62 -36.46
N ARG A 360 1.05 -0.40 -37.72
CA ARG A 360 2.00 0.16 -38.69
C ARG A 360 2.48 1.54 -38.26
N HIS A 361 3.64 1.99 -38.73
CA HIS A 361 4.25 3.31 -38.45
C HIS A 361 4.74 3.52 -37.02
N ASN A 362 5.33 2.50 -36.41
CA ASN A 362 5.95 2.59 -35.08
C ASN A 362 4.95 3.00 -33.96
N VAL A 363 3.70 2.60 -34.07
CA VAL A 363 2.67 2.80 -33.07
C VAL A 363 2.30 1.48 -32.43
N ARG A 364 2.35 1.41 -31.11
CA ARG A 364 1.79 0.33 -30.28
C ARG A 364 0.55 0.86 -29.56
N ALA A 365 -0.44 0.02 -29.38
CA ALA A 365 -1.66 0.40 -28.69
C ALA A 365 -2.20 -0.71 -27.80
N ALA A 366 -2.77 -0.34 -26.66
CA ALA A 366 -3.54 -1.21 -25.79
C ALA A 366 -4.94 -0.63 -25.61
N TYR A 367 -5.96 -1.49 -25.67
CA TYR A 367 -7.37 -1.12 -25.49
C TYR A 367 -8.00 -2.09 -24.50
N GLY A 368 -8.93 -1.60 -23.71
CA GLY A 368 -9.64 -2.46 -22.80
C GLY A 368 -10.98 -1.91 -22.32
N ALA A 369 -11.75 -2.82 -21.75
CA ALA A 369 -13.00 -2.51 -21.09
C ALA A 369 -13.15 -3.38 -19.84
N ALA A 370 -13.74 -2.84 -18.79
CA ALA A 370 -13.96 -3.54 -17.54
C ALA A 370 -15.32 -3.22 -16.94
N LEU A 371 -15.86 -4.20 -16.22
CA LEU A 371 -17.08 -4.08 -15.43
C LEU A 371 -16.77 -4.48 -14.00
N ARG A 372 -17.22 -3.66 -13.03
CA ARG A 372 -17.03 -3.91 -11.60
C ARG A 372 -18.36 -3.78 -10.88
N ARG A 373 -18.55 -4.60 -9.89
CA ARG A 373 -19.63 -4.46 -8.92
C ARG A 373 -19.06 -4.58 -7.51
N ASP A 374 -19.25 -3.54 -6.72
CA ASP A 374 -18.94 -3.50 -5.29
C ASP A 374 -20.24 -3.54 -4.50
N LYS A 375 -20.26 -4.30 -3.39
CA LYS A 375 -21.38 -4.36 -2.46
C LYS A 375 -20.85 -4.41 -1.05
N VAL A 376 -21.41 -3.58 -0.18
CA VAL A 376 -21.14 -3.61 1.28
C VAL A 376 -22.46 -3.82 2.01
N LYS A 377 -22.46 -4.76 2.95
CA LYS A 377 -23.54 -4.96 3.92
C LYS A 377 -22.98 -4.70 5.32
N SER A 378 -23.65 -3.84 6.10
CA SER A 378 -23.22 -3.49 7.46
C SER A 378 -24.40 -3.08 8.31
N ASN A 379 -24.36 -3.49 9.58
CA ASN A 379 -25.35 -3.06 10.58
C ASN A 379 -25.02 -1.70 11.24
N MET A 380 -23.94 -1.03 10.80
CA MET A 380 -23.45 0.20 11.39
C MET A 380 -23.32 1.35 10.38
N LEU A 381 -22.86 1.07 9.16
CA LEU A 381 -22.38 2.11 8.23
C LEU A 381 -23.49 2.84 7.49
N PHE A 382 -24.70 2.28 7.38
CA PHE A 382 -25.76 2.75 6.48
C PHE A 382 -27.10 3.04 7.18
N ASP A 383 -27.07 3.39 8.48
CA ASP A 383 -28.24 3.73 9.30
C ASP A 383 -29.40 2.72 9.13
N MET A 384 -30.52 3.16 8.50
CA MET A 384 -31.70 2.33 8.28
C MET A 384 -31.56 1.33 7.12
N SER A 385 -30.47 1.37 6.37
CA SER A 385 -30.21 0.46 5.25
C SER A 385 -29.15 -0.57 5.63
N ASP A 386 -29.42 -1.86 5.39
CA ASP A 386 -28.45 -2.93 5.65
C ASP A 386 -27.30 -2.98 4.67
N SER A 387 -27.44 -2.37 3.48
CA SER A 387 -26.46 -2.54 2.41
C SER A 387 -26.47 -1.42 1.39
N SER A 388 -25.31 -1.21 0.79
CA SER A 388 -25.11 -0.38 -0.39
C SER A 388 -24.36 -1.15 -1.46
N ALA A 389 -24.63 -0.86 -2.74
CA ALA A 389 -23.96 -1.47 -3.87
C ALA A 389 -23.75 -0.45 -4.99
N GLU A 390 -22.64 -0.61 -5.74
CA GLU A 390 -22.25 0.27 -6.83
C GLU A 390 -21.77 -0.59 -8.01
N ASN A 391 -22.20 -0.24 -9.22
CA ASN A 391 -21.68 -0.84 -10.45
C ASN A 391 -20.81 0.20 -11.17
N SER A 392 -19.64 -0.18 -11.64
CA SER A 392 -18.80 0.69 -12.47
C SER A 392 -18.45 0.02 -13.80
N SER A 393 -18.34 0.84 -14.83
CA SER A 393 -17.85 0.44 -16.14
C SER A 393 -16.70 1.33 -16.55
N ARG A 394 -15.65 0.73 -17.11
CA ARG A 394 -14.44 1.43 -17.55
C ARG A 394 -14.13 1.07 -18.98
N VAL A 395 -13.67 2.05 -19.76
CA VAL A 395 -13.04 1.84 -21.07
C VAL A 395 -11.74 2.63 -21.11
N PHE A 396 -10.71 2.06 -21.67
CA PHE A 396 -9.41 2.70 -21.74
C PHE A 396 -8.66 2.42 -23.04
N ALA A 397 -7.74 3.33 -23.37
CA ALA A 397 -6.84 3.19 -24.50
C ALA A 397 -5.49 3.82 -24.18
N HIS A 398 -4.40 3.16 -24.56
CA HIS A 398 -3.04 3.64 -24.47
C HIS A 398 -2.36 3.53 -25.83
N PHE A 399 -1.55 4.54 -26.14
CA PHE A 399 -0.77 4.59 -27.38
C PHE A 399 0.67 4.97 -27.06
N GLU A 400 1.59 4.21 -27.64
CA GLU A 400 3.01 4.53 -27.72
C GLU A 400 3.34 4.80 -29.18
N TRP A 401 3.89 5.96 -29.45
CA TRP A 401 4.32 6.34 -30.80
C TRP A 401 5.80 6.64 -30.79
N GLN A 402 6.60 5.80 -31.43
CA GLN A 402 8.01 6.06 -31.67
C GLN A 402 8.16 7.01 -32.86
N MET A 403 8.19 8.32 -32.57
CA MET A 403 8.24 9.40 -33.57
C MET A 403 9.59 9.45 -34.30
N SER A 404 10.67 9.08 -33.62
CA SER A 404 12.03 8.93 -34.17
C SER A 404 12.84 7.97 -33.30
N ASP A 405 14.07 7.66 -33.69
CA ASP A 405 14.97 6.81 -32.89
C ASP A 405 15.20 7.33 -31.46
N LYS A 406 15.00 8.62 -31.22
CA LYS A 406 15.24 9.29 -29.94
C LYS A 406 14.00 9.83 -29.24
N LEU A 407 12.85 9.83 -29.90
CA LEU A 407 11.65 10.47 -29.39
C LEU A 407 10.48 9.52 -29.38
N ILE A 408 9.93 9.28 -28.20
CA ILE A 408 8.75 8.47 -27.98
C ILE A 408 7.68 9.33 -27.33
N ALA A 409 6.48 9.34 -27.88
CA ALA A 409 5.31 9.96 -27.31
C ALA A 409 4.37 8.88 -26.79
N ASN A 410 3.88 9.05 -25.57
CA ASN A 410 2.90 8.17 -24.95
C ASN A 410 1.64 8.97 -24.63
N THR A 411 0.46 8.38 -24.85
CA THR A 411 -0.80 8.92 -24.37
C THR A 411 -1.69 7.80 -23.85
N GLY A 412 -2.39 8.06 -22.76
CA GLY A 412 -3.35 7.14 -22.16
C GLY A 412 -4.62 7.87 -21.80
N PHE A 413 -5.74 7.21 -21.94
CA PHE A 413 -7.07 7.70 -21.60
C PHE A 413 -7.87 6.59 -20.95
N LEU A 414 -8.61 6.93 -19.90
CA LEU A 414 -9.60 6.06 -19.26
C LEU A 414 -10.86 6.87 -18.98
N SER A 415 -12.02 6.29 -19.28
CA SER A 415 -13.33 6.80 -18.90
C SER A 415 -14.01 5.81 -17.97
N GLU A 416 -14.48 6.27 -16.83
CA GLU A 416 -15.17 5.48 -15.81
C GLU A 416 -16.54 6.08 -15.51
N SER A 417 -17.58 5.25 -15.50
CA SER A 417 -18.93 5.61 -15.11
C SER A 417 -19.40 4.72 -13.97
N LYS A 418 -20.06 5.30 -12.97
CA LYS A 418 -20.66 4.61 -11.82
C LYS A 418 -22.18 4.68 -11.90
N ASP A 419 -22.85 3.54 -11.72
CA ASP A 419 -24.31 3.36 -11.75
C ASP A 419 -25.00 4.04 -12.93
N GLY A 420 -24.33 4.08 -14.09
CA GLY A 420 -24.84 4.73 -15.30
C GLY A 420 -24.85 6.26 -15.26
N GLY A 421 -24.21 6.86 -14.26
CA GLY A 421 -24.02 8.30 -14.17
C GLY A 421 -23.06 8.86 -15.22
N LEU A 422 -22.84 10.18 -15.18
CA LEU A 422 -21.93 10.84 -16.12
C LEU A 422 -20.49 10.31 -15.93
N PRO A 423 -19.82 9.90 -17.02
CA PRO A 423 -18.48 9.37 -16.93
C PRO A 423 -17.47 10.44 -16.56
N VAL A 424 -16.47 10.08 -15.73
CA VAL A 424 -15.28 10.88 -15.49
C VAL A 424 -14.14 10.37 -16.34
N GLY A 425 -13.30 11.28 -16.87
CA GLY A 425 -12.22 10.94 -17.79
C GLY A 425 -10.85 11.29 -17.22
N SER A 426 -9.95 10.30 -17.12
CA SER A 426 -8.56 10.48 -16.77
C SER A 426 -7.68 10.35 -17.99
N TYR A 427 -6.61 11.16 -18.11
CA TYR A 427 -5.69 11.07 -19.25
C TYR A 427 -4.25 11.40 -18.85
N ARG A 428 -3.31 10.82 -19.58
CA ARG A 428 -1.87 11.04 -19.46
C ARG A 428 -1.30 11.34 -20.83
N MET A 429 -0.32 12.26 -20.86
CA MET A 429 0.53 12.52 -22.00
C MET A 429 1.98 12.58 -21.51
N ALA A 430 2.88 11.91 -22.21
CA ALA A 430 4.30 12.00 -21.91
C ALA A 430 5.14 11.92 -23.16
N VAL A 431 6.31 12.55 -23.09
CA VAL A 431 7.33 12.50 -24.13
C VAL A 431 8.64 12.08 -23.49
N ASN A 432 9.22 11.01 -24.02
CA ASN A 432 10.52 10.49 -23.62
C ASN A 432 11.54 10.85 -24.71
N TYR A 433 12.58 11.58 -24.35
CA TYR A 433 13.65 11.96 -25.26
C TYR A 433 14.97 11.30 -24.85
N GLN A 434 15.48 10.43 -25.69
CA GLN A 434 16.75 9.73 -25.49
C GLN A 434 17.92 10.66 -25.78
N LEU A 435 18.56 11.15 -24.72
CA LEU A 435 19.76 12.03 -24.79
C LEU A 435 20.95 11.27 -25.36
N ALA A 436 21.16 10.07 -24.87
CA ALA A 436 22.22 9.14 -25.26
C ALA A 436 21.72 7.71 -25.06
N ASN A 437 22.50 6.71 -25.43
CA ASN A 437 22.19 5.32 -25.07
C ASN A 437 22.04 5.24 -23.56
N ASN A 438 20.97 4.60 -23.10
CA ASN A 438 20.67 4.40 -21.68
C ASN A 438 20.42 5.71 -20.85
N HIS A 439 20.15 6.85 -21.49
CA HIS A 439 19.84 8.12 -20.83
C HIS A 439 18.62 8.77 -21.45
N THR A 440 17.55 8.91 -20.69
CA THR A 440 16.27 9.45 -21.16
C THR A 440 15.79 10.59 -20.27
N LEU A 441 15.34 11.68 -20.89
CA LEU A 441 14.53 12.72 -20.24
C LEU A 441 13.07 12.46 -20.54
N ARG A 442 12.22 12.57 -19.51
CA ARG A 442 10.78 12.45 -19.59
C ARG A 442 10.11 13.76 -19.20
N LEU A 443 9.18 14.21 -20.02
CA LEU A 443 8.23 15.27 -19.68
C LEU A 443 6.84 14.67 -19.65
N GLY A 444 6.18 14.72 -18.49
CA GLY A 444 4.89 14.09 -18.25
C GLY A 444 3.82 15.08 -17.79
N PHE A 445 2.60 14.88 -18.24
CA PHE A 445 1.40 15.55 -17.78
C PHE A 445 0.31 14.49 -17.52
N ASN A 446 -0.35 14.58 -16.37
CA ASN A 446 -1.43 13.67 -15.99
C ASN A 446 -2.61 14.46 -15.43
N HIS A 447 -3.82 14.08 -15.84
CA HIS A 447 -5.07 14.56 -15.29
C HIS A 447 -5.88 13.34 -14.86
N GLY A 448 -6.05 13.17 -13.56
CA GLY A 448 -6.74 12.04 -12.95
C GLY A 448 -8.00 12.47 -12.22
N TYR A 449 -8.99 11.61 -12.22
CA TYR A 449 -10.16 11.69 -11.35
C TYR A 449 -10.18 10.51 -10.40
N ARG A 450 -10.62 10.76 -9.17
CA ARG A 450 -10.99 9.73 -8.21
C ARG A 450 -12.48 9.88 -7.87
N ALA A 451 -13.28 8.95 -8.35
CA ALA A 451 -14.67 8.90 -7.95
C ALA A 451 -14.78 8.59 -6.45
N PRO A 452 -15.78 9.17 -5.73
CA PRO A 452 -16.03 8.80 -4.35
C PRO A 452 -16.20 7.29 -4.22
N THR A 453 -15.73 6.73 -3.11
CA THR A 453 -15.94 5.31 -2.83
C THR A 453 -17.38 5.06 -2.40
N LEU A 454 -17.79 3.79 -2.39
CA LEU A 454 -19.12 3.40 -1.92
C LEU A 454 -19.39 3.93 -0.51
N LEU A 455 -18.40 3.85 0.39
CA LEU A 455 -18.53 4.39 1.75
C LEU A 455 -18.61 5.93 1.75
N GLU A 456 -17.73 6.61 0.99
CA GLU A 456 -17.73 8.08 0.93
C GLU A 456 -19.05 8.65 0.39
N SER A 457 -19.72 7.92 -0.52
CA SER A 457 -21.01 8.36 -1.09
C SER A 457 -22.22 8.04 -0.23
N ASN A 458 -22.17 6.99 0.58
CA ASN A 458 -23.39 6.41 1.17
C ASN A 458 -23.35 6.27 2.69
N GLN A 459 -22.24 6.65 3.35
CA GLN A 459 -22.16 6.50 4.80
C GLN A 459 -23.20 7.34 5.51
N SER A 460 -23.88 6.70 6.46
CA SER A 460 -24.86 7.33 7.35
C SER A 460 -24.83 6.58 8.68
N THR A 461 -23.99 7.04 9.61
CA THR A 461 -23.76 6.38 10.91
C THR A 461 -24.34 7.23 12.03
N PHE A 462 -25.39 6.73 12.69
CA PHE A 462 -26.05 7.38 13.83
C PHE A 462 -26.12 6.45 15.03
N VAL A 463 -26.06 7.01 16.23
CA VAL A 463 -26.46 6.34 17.46
C VAL A 463 -27.92 6.71 17.75
N ARG A 464 -28.80 5.72 17.72
CA ARG A 464 -30.25 5.94 17.88
C ARG A 464 -30.79 5.26 19.12
N TYR A 465 -31.71 5.95 19.79
CA TYR A 465 -32.59 5.29 20.76
C TYR A 465 -33.64 4.44 20.00
N ASP A 466 -34.34 5.02 19.02
CA ASP A 466 -35.27 4.34 18.12
C ASP A 466 -35.33 5.07 16.76
N GLU A 467 -36.27 4.71 15.88
CA GLU A 467 -36.42 5.32 14.56
C GLU A 467 -36.61 6.83 14.57
N ASN A 468 -37.16 7.39 15.65
CA ASN A 468 -37.54 8.80 15.78
C ASN A 468 -36.58 9.61 16.65
N LEU A 469 -35.69 8.97 17.44
CA LEU A 469 -34.82 9.65 18.39
C LEU A 469 -33.35 9.32 18.11
N ILE A 470 -32.65 10.28 17.50
CA ILE A 470 -31.21 10.26 17.30
C ILE A 470 -30.55 10.80 18.59
N LEU A 471 -29.61 10.05 19.14
CA LEU A 471 -28.83 10.42 20.32
C LEU A 471 -27.50 11.07 19.94
N ASP A 472 -26.89 10.60 18.87
CA ASP A 472 -25.64 11.13 18.35
C ASP A 472 -25.47 10.81 16.88
N GLY A 473 -24.69 11.64 16.16
CA GLY A 473 -24.32 11.43 14.77
C GLY A 473 -22.81 11.28 14.65
N VAL A 474 -22.37 10.17 14.06
CA VAL A 474 -20.94 9.88 13.92
C VAL A 474 -20.40 10.47 12.63
N VAL A 475 -20.86 9.96 11.48
CA VAL A 475 -20.45 10.42 10.13
C VAL A 475 -21.61 10.28 9.16
N VAL A 476 -21.79 11.29 8.30
CA VAL A 476 -22.76 11.25 7.18
C VAL A 476 -22.09 11.75 5.90
N SER A 477 -22.43 11.14 4.78
CA SER A 477 -22.02 11.62 3.46
C SER A 477 -22.89 12.77 2.99
N ASP A 478 -22.30 13.82 2.41
CA ASP A 478 -23.06 14.87 1.73
C ASP A 478 -23.66 14.31 0.43
N SER A 479 -24.87 14.75 0.09
CA SER A 479 -25.57 14.32 -1.13
C SER A 479 -24.90 14.78 -2.42
N ASP A 480 -24.09 15.87 -2.37
CA ASP A 480 -23.45 16.48 -3.52
C ASP A 480 -21.98 16.06 -3.69
N ILE A 481 -21.56 15.05 -2.93
CA ILE A 481 -20.18 14.55 -3.01
C ILE A 481 -19.84 14.10 -4.44
N HIS A 482 -18.69 14.56 -4.94
CA HIS A 482 -18.27 14.31 -6.31
C HIS A 482 -16.80 13.95 -6.43
N ALA A 483 -16.33 13.65 -7.67
CA ALA A 483 -14.99 13.15 -7.89
C ALA A 483 -13.91 14.19 -7.54
N GLU A 484 -12.87 13.74 -6.82
CA GLU A 484 -11.62 14.48 -6.64
C GLU A 484 -10.87 14.59 -7.97
N LYS A 485 -10.07 15.63 -8.13
CA LYS A 485 -9.29 15.91 -9.35
C LYS A 485 -7.81 16.04 -9.01
N LEU A 486 -6.96 15.43 -9.85
CA LEU A 486 -5.50 15.56 -9.79
C LEU A 486 -5.00 16.12 -11.11
N ILE A 487 -4.21 17.20 -11.04
CA ILE A 487 -3.40 17.68 -12.16
C ILE A 487 -1.94 17.56 -11.75
N SER A 488 -1.18 16.77 -12.49
CA SER A 488 0.24 16.53 -12.25
C SER A 488 1.08 16.88 -13.45
N SER A 489 2.22 17.51 -13.20
CA SER A 489 3.27 17.78 -14.21
C SER A 489 4.59 17.29 -13.67
N GLU A 490 5.39 16.64 -14.50
CA GLU A 490 6.69 16.11 -14.09
C GLU A 490 7.76 16.30 -15.14
N LEU A 491 8.99 16.50 -14.66
CA LEU A 491 10.23 16.37 -15.43
C LEU A 491 11.03 15.23 -14.81
N GLY A 492 11.25 14.17 -15.57
CA GLY A 492 11.96 12.97 -15.15
C GLY A 492 13.28 12.79 -15.90
N TYR A 493 14.20 12.12 -15.27
CA TYR A 493 15.42 11.59 -15.87
C TYR A 493 15.61 10.17 -15.42
N THR A 494 15.88 9.27 -16.34
CA THR A 494 16.32 7.89 -16.04
C THR A 494 17.57 7.58 -16.84
N GLY A 495 18.53 6.89 -16.20
CA GLY A 495 19.78 6.57 -16.87
C GLY A 495 20.56 5.46 -16.20
N SER A 496 21.33 4.74 -17.03
CA SER A 496 22.29 3.74 -16.57
C SER A 496 23.72 4.24 -16.82
N LEU A 497 24.57 4.06 -15.83
CA LEU A 497 25.98 4.51 -15.83
C LEU A 497 26.89 3.33 -15.47
N PHE A 498 28.18 3.48 -15.75
CA PHE A 498 29.23 2.49 -15.40
C PHE A 498 28.92 1.10 -15.97
N ASN A 499 28.59 0.99 -17.27
CA ASN A 499 28.17 -0.26 -17.93
C ASN A 499 27.00 -0.95 -17.22
N ASP A 500 25.94 -0.18 -17.00
CA ASP A 500 24.67 -0.59 -16.37
C ASP A 500 24.79 -1.01 -14.89
N GLN A 501 25.94 -0.80 -14.25
CA GLN A 501 26.10 -1.07 -12.81
C GLN A 501 25.34 -0.08 -11.92
N LEU A 502 25.12 1.15 -12.36
CA LEU A 502 24.35 2.16 -11.64
C LEU A 502 23.13 2.57 -12.45
N HIS A 503 21.97 2.27 -11.93
CA HIS A 503 20.70 2.79 -12.42
C HIS A 503 20.24 3.96 -11.56
N LEU A 504 19.91 5.09 -12.21
CA LEU A 504 19.45 6.32 -11.56
C LEU A 504 18.12 6.77 -12.17
N ASP A 505 17.12 7.06 -11.35
CA ASP A 505 15.87 7.70 -11.72
C ASP A 505 15.64 8.93 -10.85
N MET A 506 15.27 10.05 -11.46
CA MET A 506 14.99 11.33 -10.79
C MET A 506 13.70 11.91 -11.32
N ARG A 507 12.92 12.56 -10.44
CA ARG A 507 11.65 13.19 -10.76
C ARG A 507 11.51 14.52 -10.04
N LEU A 508 11.24 15.60 -10.79
CA LEU A 508 10.72 16.87 -10.28
C LEU A 508 9.23 16.90 -10.60
N PHE A 509 8.39 17.27 -9.65
CA PHE A 509 6.95 17.23 -9.84
C PHE A 509 6.21 18.39 -9.19
N SER A 510 5.02 18.65 -9.73
CA SER A 510 3.99 19.51 -9.14
C SER A 510 2.64 18.83 -9.33
N GLU A 511 1.95 18.51 -8.24
CA GLU A 511 0.69 17.79 -8.17
C GLU A 511 -0.33 18.64 -7.43
N LYS A 512 -1.43 19.00 -8.10
CA LYS A 512 -2.53 19.75 -7.52
C LYS A 512 -3.75 18.84 -7.43
N MET A 513 -4.17 18.58 -6.21
CA MET A 513 -5.43 17.93 -5.89
C MET A 513 -6.47 18.99 -5.56
N SER A 514 -7.66 18.90 -6.15
CA SER A 514 -8.80 19.75 -5.84
C SER A 514 -10.04 18.91 -5.62
N ASP A 515 -11.03 19.52 -4.97
CA ASP A 515 -12.26 18.84 -4.58
C ASP A 515 -11.98 17.61 -3.69
N VAL A 516 -10.96 17.72 -2.82
CA VAL A 516 -10.53 16.62 -1.94
C VAL A 516 -11.63 16.34 -0.93
N ILE A 517 -12.03 15.06 -0.85
CA ILE A 517 -13.04 14.58 0.09
C ILE A 517 -12.42 14.51 1.48
N ALA A 518 -12.98 15.28 2.40
CA ALA A 518 -12.59 15.34 3.79
C ALA A 518 -13.83 15.47 4.69
N GLU A 519 -13.65 15.50 6.00
CA GLU A 519 -14.75 15.65 6.94
C GLU A 519 -14.81 17.10 7.43
N ARG A 520 -16.00 17.68 7.42
CA ARG A 520 -16.34 18.94 8.08
C ARG A 520 -17.30 18.70 9.24
N ARG A 521 -17.27 19.54 10.25
CA ARG A 521 -18.21 19.48 11.39
C ARG A 521 -19.29 20.52 11.24
N GLU A 522 -20.53 20.13 11.43
CA GLU A 522 -21.69 21.01 11.45
C GLU A 522 -22.62 20.68 12.62
N GLN A 523 -23.36 21.74 13.10
CA GLN A 523 -24.47 21.54 14.00
C GLN A 523 -25.59 20.79 13.24
N TYR A 524 -26.06 19.71 13.80
CA TYR A 524 -27.15 18.94 13.18
C TYR A 524 -28.52 19.44 13.70
N PRO A 525 -29.51 19.65 12.82
CA PRO A 525 -30.78 20.26 13.23
C PRO A 525 -31.60 19.40 14.19
N ASP A 526 -31.47 18.09 14.13
CA ASP A 526 -32.34 17.12 14.81
C ASP A 526 -31.82 16.69 16.20
N PHE A 527 -30.58 17.08 16.57
CA PHE A 527 -30.03 16.82 17.90
C PHE A 527 -29.04 17.92 18.34
N ASP A 528 -28.84 18.08 19.65
CA ASP A 528 -27.92 19.07 20.20
C ASP A 528 -26.48 18.55 20.19
N GLY A 529 -25.93 18.34 18.97
CA GLY A 529 -24.59 17.81 18.74
C GLY A 529 -24.00 18.24 17.42
N GLN A 530 -22.72 17.93 17.22
CA GLN A 530 -22.01 18.15 15.96
C GLN A 530 -21.90 16.85 15.19
N LEU A 531 -22.14 16.91 13.90
CA LEU A 531 -22.03 15.80 12.97
C LEU A 531 -20.81 15.97 12.06
N ASN A 532 -20.03 14.91 11.86
CA ASN A 532 -19.02 14.90 10.83
C ASN A 532 -19.68 14.63 9.48
N ILE A 533 -19.54 15.54 8.55
CA ILE A 533 -20.10 15.43 7.19
C ILE A 533 -18.92 15.24 6.23
N ARG A 534 -18.96 14.18 5.43
CA ARG A 534 -18.02 13.99 4.32
C ARG A 534 -18.44 14.80 3.13
N ASP A 535 -17.53 15.63 2.64
CA ASP A 535 -17.78 16.57 1.56
C ASP A 535 -16.47 16.93 0.84
N ASN A 536 -16.57 17.54 -0.33
CA ASN A 536 -15.45 18.07 -1.09
C ASN A 536 -15.01 19.44 -0.54
N THR A 537 -14.15 19.44 0.46
CA THR A 537 -13.84 20.66 1.25
C THR A 537 -12.44 21.23 1.02
N ASP A 538 -11.52 20.48 0.42
CA ASP A 538 -10.11 20.79 0.47
C ASP A 538 -9.42 20.84 -0.90
N SER A 539 -8.30 21.56 -0.97
CA SER A 539 -7.34 21.52 -2.06
C SER A 539 -5.93 21.43 -1.51
N VAL A 540 -5.13 20.55 -2.09
CA VAL A 540 -3.74 20.31 -1.68
C VAL A 540 -2.85 20.38 -2.90
N THR A 541 -1.72 21.08 -2.77
CA THR A 541 -0.68 21.08 -3.80
C THR A 541 0.61 20.53 -3.22
N ALA A 542 1.13 19.46 -3.82
CA ALA A 542 2.42 18.85 -3.52
C ALA A 542 3.45 19.26 -4.58
N ARG A 543 4.63 19.70 -4.16
CA ARG A 543 5.77 19.99 -5.05
C ARG A 543 7.01 19.37 -4.47
N GLY A 544 7.84 18.80 -5.31
CA GLY A 544 9.00 18.13 -4.78
C GLY A 544 9.97 17.58 -5.80
N LEU A 545 10.95 16.89 -5.22
CA LEU A 545 12.00 16.16 -5.91
C LEU A 545 12.05 14.74 -5.32
N GLU A 546 12.13 13.76 -6.17
CA GLU A 546 12.42 12.38 -5.83
C GLU A 546 13.61 11.88 -6.62
N TRP A 547 14.38 10.99 -6.02
CA TRP A 547 15.36 10.21 -6.74
C TRP A 547 15.56 8.84 -6.11
N GLN A 548 15.95 7.88 -6.92
CA GLN A 548 16.43 6.56 -6.51
C GLN A 548 17.66 6.18 -7.30
N ALA A 549 18.55 5.43 -6.66
CA ALA A 549 19.76 4.91 -7.26
C ALA A 549 19.95 3.45 -6.84
N GLN A 550 20.20 2.58 -7.81
CA GLN A 550 20.55 1.19 -7.57
C GLN A 550 21.92 0.95 -8.17
N TYR A 551 22.86 0.56 -7.31
CA TYR A 551 24.25 0.34 -7.71
C TYR A 551 24.69 -1.10 -7.41
N ARG A 552 25.06 -1.80 -8.47
CA ARG A 552 25.49 -3.20 -8.47
C ARG A 552 26.88 -3.33 -9.12
N PRO A 553 27.97 -2.97 -8.41
CA PRO A 553 29.33 -3.04 -8.97
C PRO A 553 29.78 -4.49 -9.24
N SER A 554 29.17 -5.46 -8.58
CA SER A 554 29.43 -6.90 -8.76
C SER A 554 28.22 -7.72 -8.33
N SER A 555 28.21 -9.02 -8.61
CA SER A 555 27.20 -9.97 -8.09
C SER A 555 27.14 -10.02 -6.56
N GLN A 556 28.21 -9.62 -5.87
CA GLN A 556 28.31 -9.63 -4.41
C GLN A 556 27.73 -8.37 -3.74
N PHE A 557 27.66 -7.23 -4.44
CA PHE A 557 27.26 -5.96 -3.85
C PHE A 557 25.94 -5.45 -4.45
N LEU A 558 25.07 -4.98 -3.58
CA LEU A 558 23.89 -4.20 -3.92
C LEU A 558 23.82 -2.98 -2.98
N ILE A 559 23.68 -1.82 -3.57
CA ILE A 559 23.35 -0.59 -2.86
C ILE A 559 22.08 -0.03 -3.51
N HIS A 560 21.05 0.17 -2.70
CA HIS A 560 19.82 0.85 -3.14
C HIS A 560 19.61 2.06 -2.23
N ALA A 561 19.49 3.23 -2.82
CA ALA A 561 19.27 4.47 -2.11
C ALA A 561 18.11 5.24 -2.73
N ASN A 562 17.28 5.85 -1.90
CA ASN A 562 16.22 6.74 -2.35
C ASN A 562 16.08 7.94 -1.42
N TYR A 563 15.49 9.01 -1.96
CA TYR A 563 15.16 10.19 -1.21
C TYR A 563 14.01 10.94 -1.88
N SER A 564 13.17 11.54 -1.06
CA SER A 564 12.06 12.39 -1.46
C SER A 564 12.03 13.66 -0.61
N PHE A 565 11.89 14.80 -1.27
CA PHE A 565 11.52 16.07 -0.67
C PHE A 565 10.16 16.49 -1.19
N VAL A 566 9.19 16.70 -0.29
CA VAL A 566 7.81 17.08 -0.63
C VAL A 566 7.39 18.26 0.22
N ASP A 567 7.03 19.37 -0.43
CA ASP A 567 6.42 20.53 0.22
C ASP A 567 4.93 20.58 -0.12
N LEU A 568 4.10 20.55 0.92
CA LEU A 568 2.64 20.60 0.79
C LEU A 568 2.12 21.99 1.12
N THR A 569 1.20 22.47 0.29
CA THR A 569 0.37 23.63 0.59
C THR A 569 -1.11 23.21 0.59
N HIS A 570 -1.85 23.66 1.60
CA HIS A 570 -3.24 23.30 1.81
C HIS A 570 -4.12 24.56 1.80
N SER A 571 -5.31 24.43 1.24
CA SER A 571 -6.38 25.41 1.37
C SER A 571 -7.73 24.70 1.56
N ALA A 572 -8.45 25.05 2.62
CA ALA A 572 -9.80 24.58 2.87
C ALA A 572 -10.82 25.55 2.24
N PHE A 573 -11.84 25.03 1.60
CA PHE A 573 -12.94 25.82 1.02
C PHE A 573 -14.02 26.15 2.06
N TYR A 574 -14.22 25.25 3.02
CA TYR A 574 -15.20 25.42 4.09
C TYR A 574 -14.53 25.85 5.39
N ARG A 575 -15.03 26.94 5.94
CA ARG A 575 -14.74 27.34 7.33
C ARG A 575 -16.00 27.04 8.14
N SER A 576 -16.05 25.89 8.78
CA SER A 576 -17.07 25.68 9.81
C SER A 576 -16.82 26.64 10.96
N THR A 577 -17.84 27.31 11.46
CA THR A 577 -17.77 28.09 12.69
C THR A 577 -18.11 27.18 13.87
N PRO A 578 -17.27 27.17 14.92
CA PRO A 578 -16.19 28.07 15.27
C PRO A 578 -14.80 27.61 14.83
N VAL A 579 -13.90 28.56 14.71
CA VAL A 579 -12.57 28.59 14.09
C VAL A 579 -11.55 27.54 14.57
N GLU A 580 -11.86 26.67 15.54
CA GLU A 580 -10.86 25.90 16.28
C GLU A 580 -10.43 24.56 15.66
N GLN A 581 -11.01 24.13 14.54
CA GLN A 581 -10.68 22.82 13.96
C GLN A 581 -10.54 22.81 12.43
N ILE A 582 -9.80 23.76 11.87
CA ILE A 582 -9.34 23.60 10.48
C ILE A 582 -8.21 22.58 10.53
N ARG A 583 -8.46 21.39 9.96
CA ARG A 583 -7.39 20.40 9.71
C ARG A 583 -6.41 21.02 8.74
N ASP A 584 -5.19 21.32 9.20
CA ASP A 584 -4.12 21.77 8.31
C ASP A 584 -3.41 20.55 7.71
N LEU A 585 -3.75 20.23 6.48
CA LEU A 585 -3.14 19.11 5.76
C LEU A 585 -1.69 19.39 5.28
N SER A 586 -1.15 20.58 5.49
CA SER A 586 0.22 20.91 5.03
C SER A 586 1.31 20.15 5.80
N GLY A 587 1.01 19.68 7.01
CA GLY A 587 1.95 18.98 7.88
C GLY A 587 1.82 17.45 7.88
N VAL A 588 0.82 16.87 7.20
CA VAL A 588 0.52 15.43 7.30
C VAL A 588 1.51 14.53 6.55
N ASN A 589 2.31 15.09 5.65
CA ASN A 589 3.37 14.38 4.96
C ASN A 589 4.74 14.80 5.50
N PRO A 590 5.68 13.86 5.73
CA PRO A 590 7.04 14.23 6.05
C PRO A 590 7.69 14.97 4.87
N LYS A 591 8.34 16.10 5.14
CA LYS A 591 9.05 16.86 4.10
C LYS A 591 10.22 16.08 3.53
N HIS A 592 10.85 15.25 4.34
CA HIS A 592 12.02 14.46 3.99
C HIS A 592 11.79 12.99 4.32
N LEU A 593 11.84 12.16 3.31
CA LEU A 593 11.83 10.70 3.41
C LEU A 593 13.04 10.15 2.65
N GLY A 594 13.63 9.07 3.14
CA GLY A 594 14.69 8.41 2.40
C GLY A 594 15.15 7.13 3.04
N SER A 595 15.78 6.27 2.24
CA SER A 595 16.40 5.06 2.72
C SER A 595 17.70 4.73 1.99
N LEU A 596 18.51 3.91 2.65
CA LEU A 596 19.75 3.35 2.12
C LEU A 596 19.86 1.89 2.53
N LEU A 597 19.79 1.00 1.56
CA LEU A 597 20.05 -0.43 1.71
C LEU A 597 21.44 -0.73 1.16
N VAL A 598 22.25 -1.41 1.94
CA VAL A 598 23.54 -1.97 1.52
C VAL A 598 23.53 -3.46 1.81
N ASN A 599 23.82 -4.26 0.81
CA ASN A 599 23.95 -5.71 0.95
C ASN A 599 25.30 -6.18 0.39
N TYR A 600 25.92 -7.11 1.09
CA TYR A 600 27.14 -7.78 0.67
C TYR A 600 27.03 -9.29 0.86
N VAL A 601 27.22 -10.03 -0.22
CA VAL A 601 27.24 -11.50 -0.22
C VAL A 601 28.67 -11.99 -0.35
N THR A 602 29.13 -12.73 0.64
CA THR A 602 30.49 -13.30 0.64
C THR A 602 30.57 -14.53 -0.30
N ASN A 603 31.77 -14.91 -0.70
CA ASN A 603 32.04 -16.14 -1.48
C ASN A 603 31.60 -17.45 -0.77
N ARG A 604 31.22 -17.36 0.51
CA ARG A 604 30.71 -18.47 1.31
C ARG A 604 29.17 -18.40 1.48
N GLU A 605 28.48 -17.66 0.63
CA GLU A 605 27.01 -17.51 0.66
C GLU A 605 26.49 -16.95 2.01
N LEU A 606 27.30 -16.14 2.69
CA LEU A 606 26.85 -15.33 3.82
C LEU A 606 26.47 -13.95 3.30
N SER A 607 25.19 -13.60 3.41
CA SER A 607 24.64 -12.30 3.05
C SER A 607 24.57 -11.42 4.30
N LEU A 608 25.08 -10.21 4.22
CA LEU A 608 25.02 -9.19 5.27
C LEU A 608 24.34 -7.94 4.71
N SER A 609 23.32 -7.49 5.38
CA SER A 609 22.53 -6.33 4.97
C SER A 609 22.42 -5.30 6.07
N ALA A 610 22.38 -4.03 5.68
CA ALA A 610 22.01 -2.91 6.54
C ALA A 610 21.04 -2.01 5.78
N MET A 611 19.92 -1.65 6.38
CA MET A 611 18.90 -0.76 5.83
C MET A 611 18.67 0.39 6.80
N LEU A 612 18.99 1.61 6.36
CA LEU A 612 18.71 2.84 7.09
C LEU A 612 17.50 3.51 6.48
N SER A 613 16.50 3.86 7.29
CA SER A 613 15.32 4.60 6.88
C SER A 613 15.17 5.86 7.72
N HIS A 614 14.83 6.97 7.08
CA HIS A 614 14.63 8.26 7.74
C HIS A 614 13.31 8.89 7.32
N GLN A 615 12.58 9.41 8.30
CA GLN A 615 11.39 10.22 8.14
C GLN A 615 11.51 11.49 8.98
N SER A 616 11.29 12.66 8.38
CA SER A 616 11.16 13.90 9.15
C SER A 616 9.83 13.95 9.89
N LYS A 617 9.70 14.88 10.84
CA LYS A 617 8.47 15.06 11.62
C LYS A 617 7.24 15.30 10.74
N ILE A 618 6.10 14.89 11.24
CA ILE A 618 4.77 15.13 10.66
C ILE A 618 3.81 15.68 11.71
N ARG A 619 2.72 16.28 11.25
CA ARG A 619 1.54 16.58 12.05
C ARG A 619 0.44 15.59 11.68
N HIS A 620 0.05 14.74 12.60
CA HIS A 620 -1.03 13.78 12.38
C HIS A 620 -2.38 14.51 12.20
N PHE A 621 -3.37 13.86 11.57
CA PHE A 621 -4.73 14.40 11.40
C PHE A 621 -5.40 14.76 12.72
N SER A 622 -5.06 14.08 13.81
CA SER A 622 -5.52 14.40 15.17
C SER A 622 -4.94 15.70 15.73
N GLY A 623 -3.98 16.34 15.04
CA GLY A 623 -3.27 17.54 15.49
C GLY A 623 -2.04 17.26 16.36
N ASN A 624 -1.71 16.00 16.64
CA ASN A 624 -0.48 15.61 17.32
C ASN A 624 0.72 15.71 16.38
N ASP A 625 1.88 16.10 16.89
CA ASP A 625 3.13 16.13 16.17
C ASP A 625 3.93 14.84 16.43
N ASP A 626 4.33 14.13 15.38
CA ASP A 626 5.32 13.06 15.44
C ASP A 626 6.71 13.64 15.18
N GLU A 627 7.66 13.35 16.06
CA GLU A 627 9.04 13.92 16.03
C GLU A 627 9.85 13.52 14.78
N GLY A 628 9.41 12.50 14.04
CA GLY A 628 10.21 11.86 13.01
C GLY A 628 11.21 10.87 13.60
N PHE A 629 11.77 10.02 12.75
CA PHE A 629 12.67 8.95 13.22
C PHE A 629 13.76 8.61 12.20
N THR A 630 14.76 7.90 12.71
CA THR A 630 15.77 7.22 11.88
C THR A 630 15.92 5.80 12.41
N ARG A 631 15.58 4.83 11.57
CA ARG A 631 15.59 3.40 11.90
C ARG A 631 16.71 2.70 11.14
N LEU A 632 17.50 1.90 11.85
CA LEU A 632 18.55 1.04 11.29
C LEU A 632 18.16 -0.43 11.49
N ASP A 633 18.00 -1.15 10.40
CA ASP A 633 17.74 -2.57 10.38
C ASP A 633 18.97 -3.32 9.84
N VAL A 634 19.27 -4.49 10.38
CA VAL A 634 20.36 -5.33 9.91
C VAL A 634 19.90 -6.77 9.74
N LYS A 635 20.47 -7.46 8.76
CA LYS A 635 20.21 -8.87 8.52
C LYS A 635 21.49 -9.61 8.20
N ALA A 636 21.65 -10.80 8.78
CA ALA A 636 22.67 -11.75 8.41
C ALA A 636 21.98 -13.06 8.01
N ALA A 637 22.21 -13.50 6.77
CA ALA A 637 21.60 -14.72 6.23
C ALA A 637 22.71 -15.65 5.70
N LYS A 638 22.62 -16.94 6.02
CA LYS A 638 23.52 -17.97 5.53
C LYS A 638 22.70 -18.98 4.72
N SER A 639 23.05 -19.11 3.45
CA SER A 639 22.48 -20.12 2.56
C SER A 639 23.43 -21.30 2.40
N TRP A 640 22.87 -22.48 2.15
CA TRP A 640 23.62 -23.70 1.83
C TRP A 640 22.71 -24.69 1.10
N GLN A 641 23.34 -25.76 0.57
CA GLN A 641 22.59 -26.87 -0.04
C GLN A 641 22.39 -27.99 0.99
N LEU A 642 21.14 -28.41 1.20
CA LEU A 642 20.75 -29.55 2.01
C LEU A 642 20.13 -30.62 1.12
N ALA A 643 20.80 -31.74 0.94
CA ALA A 643 20.37 -32.82 0.03
C ALA A 643 20.06 -32.33 -1.41
N GLY A 644 20.82 -31.35 -1.91
CA GLY A 644 20.63 -30.78 -3.25
C GLY A 644 19.49 -29.76 -3.36
N LYS A 645 18.93 -29.30 -2.25
CA LYS A 645 17.90 -28.26 -2.16
C LYS A 645 18.41 -27.09 -1.32
N ASP A 646 17.92 -25.90 -1.64
CA ASP A 646 18.30 -24.68 -0.95
C ASP A 646 17.79 -24.67 0.50
N ALA A 647 18.68 -24.28 1.40
CA ALA A 647 18.36 -24.00 2.79
C ALA A 647 18.96 -22.66 3.19
N GLU A 648 18.29 -21.92 4.06
CA GLU A 648 18.73 -20.62 4.57
C GLU A 648 18.36 -20.48 6.04
N VAL A 649 19.29 -19.96 6.83
CA VAL A 649 19.00 -19.39 8.15
C VAL A 649 19.33 -17.91 8.13
N ALA A 650 18.46 -17.06 8.67
CA ALA A 650 18.72 -15.62 8.77
C ALA A 650 18.31 -15.08 10.12
N LEU A 651 19.11 -14.14 10.63
CA LEU A 651 18.78 -13.29 11.78
C LEU A 651 18.58 -11.87 11.26
N THR A 652 17.40 -11.32 11.52
CA THR A 652 17.07 -9.92 11.26
C THR A 652 16.85 -9.19 12.56
N ILE A 653 17.44 -8.02 12.70
CA ILE A 653 17.24 -7.11 13.82
C ILE A 653 16.75 -5.80 13.24
N GLN A 654 15.52 -5.41 13.60
CA GLN A 654 14.93 -4.14 13.19
C GLN A 654 15.04 -3.12 14.31
N ASN A 655 15.23 -1.86 13.96
CA ASN A 655 15.37 -0.75 14.87
C ASN A 655 16.52 -0.93 15.89
N LEU A 656 17.76 -0.96 15.42
CA LEU A 656 18.96 -0.94 16.27
C LEU A 656 19.21 0.41 16.95
N GLY A 657 18.23 1.30 16.96
CA GLY A 657 18.30 2.63 17.54
C GLY A 657 17.47 2.77 18.81
N SER A 658 17.01 3.99 19.04
CA SER A 658 16.02 4.28 20.07
C SER A 658 14.64 3.92 19.56
N ASP A 659 13.76 3.53 20.46
CA ASP A 659 12.33 3.40 20.15
C ASP A 659 11.80 4.70 19.57
N TYR A 660 10.89 4.57 18.62
CA TYR A 660 10.26 5.70 17.96
C TYR A 660 8.75 5.49 17.85
N ARG A 661 8.01 6.55 17.56
CA ARG A 661 6.55 6.54 17.48
C ARG A 661 6.11 6.83 16.06
N GLU A 662 4.99 6.18 15.67
CA GLU A 662 4.30 6.44 14.42
C GLU A 662 2.81 6.69 14.71
N ASN A 663 2.23 7.74 14.12
CA ASN A 663 0.83 8.15 14.15
C ASN A 663 0.26 8.50 15.54
N TYR A 664 0.34 7.62 16.53
CA TYR A 664 -0.23 7.80 17.84
C TYR A 664 0.84 7.81 18.92
N PHE A 665 0.62 8.60 19.99
CA PHE A 665 1.59 8.76 21.07
C PHE A 665 1.89 7.47 21.85
N TYR A 666 1.00 6.49 21.80
CA TYR A 666 1.12 5.19 22.46
C TYR A 666 1.70 4.11 21.55
N ASN A 667 1.75 4.34 20.25
CA ASN A 667 2.25 3.37 19.27
C ASN A 667 3.78 3.48 19.16
N GLN A 668 4.48 2.62 19.88
CA GLN A 668 5.94 2.64 19.98
C GLN A 668 6.58 1.45 19.31
N PHE A 669 7.40 1.70 18.27
CA PHE A 669 8.18 0.68 17.61
C PHE A 669 9.50 0.47 18.33
N SER A 670 9.64 -0.67 18.99
CA SER A 670 10.84 -1.11 19.72
C SER A 670 11.75 -1.97 18.85
N THR A 671 12.87 -2.43 19.38
CA THR A 671 13.77 -3.34 18.65
C THR A 671 13.12 -4.71 18.45
N ARG A 672 13.03 -5.18 17.20
CA ARG A 672 12.55 -6.52 16.84
C ARG A 672 13.70 -7.44 16.45
N TYR A 673 13.66 -8.68 16.95
CA TYR A 673 14.57 -9.75 16.57
C TYR A 673 13.77 -10.87 15.91
N VAL A 674 14.16 -11.25 14.71
CA VAL A 674 13.49 -12.35 13.98
C VAL A 674 14.54 -13.32 13.47
N LEU A 675 14.44 -14.56 13.91
CA LEU A 675 15.21 -15.70 13.38
C LEU A 675 14.35 -16.45 12.39
N SER A 676 14.82 -16.65 11.17
CA SER A 676 14.09 -17.38 10.12
C SER A 676 14.89 -18.59 9.65
N LEU A 677 14.16 -19.65 9.29
CA LEU A 677 14.67 -20.88 8.69
C LEU A 677 13.85 -21.21 7.46
N LYS A 678 14.52 -21.43 6.33
CA LYS A 678 13.92 -21.89 5.07
C LYS A 678 14.58 -23.18 4.64
N ILE A 679 13.80 -24.16 4.25
CA ILE A 679 14.29 -25.46 3.77
C ILE A 679 13.44 -25.92 2.59
N GLY A 680 14.11 -26.14 1.45
CA GLY A 680 13.55 -26.90 0.34
C GLY A 680 13.67 -28.39 0.60
N LEU A 681 12.62 -29.14 0.31
CA LEU A 681 12.57 -30.60 0.43
C LEU A 681 12.28 -31.22 -0.95
N LEU A 682 12.63 -32.49 -1.09
CA LEU A 682 12.43 -33.23 -2.34
C LEU A 682 10.95 -33.43 -2.66
#